data_08945f84ad3fdb4c6cf5099440f856c9
#
_entry.id   08945f84ad3fdb4c6cf5099440f856c9
#
_cell.length_a   1.000
_cell.length_b   1.000
_cell.length_c   1.000
_cell.angle_alpha   90.00
_cell.angle_beta   90.00
_cell.angle_gamma   90.00
#
_symmetry.space_group_name_H-M   'P 1'
#
loop_
_entity.id
_entity.type
_entity.pdbx_description
1 polymer ?
#
loop_
_entity_poly.entity_id
_entity_poly.type
_entity_poly.pdbx_seq_one_letter_code
_entity_poly.pdbx_strand_id
1 'polypeptide(L)'
;MVKATKVSPALPTPNDRGAAGLSQPQPNGSPRASTNGDLHAESNGRRRATAETMAAKQRDISVSEFFAKNRHLLGFDNPRKALLTTVKEAVDNSLDACEEAGIVPEIWVHIEAVGNSRFKVGVQDNGPGIVKKQIPLIFGKLLYGSKFHRLRMSRGQQGIGISAAGMYGMLTTGKPVKIISKTSPKKPAHYFELQIDTKRNQPEIINGKGEGIDISPGEKGHKEIAAHGIEWETHYPSGEGKQPVELKSGTRVTIELEAKYVRGRGSVDEYLEQTAIANPHVTIHYKDPEGNETTYSRSTTQLPPEPKEIKPHPYGVELGRLVTMLKETHAGTISAFLTESFSRVSSGISRKICETAKISTRMNPKRAGRQEADALYQAIQNTRISSPSTDCISPIGEPLILKGLHQVVPGEFYCAATRPPAVYRGNPFLIEVGLAFGGAPSIQKVTLEGLTESLGESDARTLRQFLINSYDGIGSEAADKIIEESKLGTRQSPQRLDKKQIEQLHAAMHSVNLTEGQTMQVLRYANRVPLQFQAAACAITQGVMQNNWRSYGLSQSRGQLPQGPVTVMVHMASVWVPFTSESKEAIAGYPEIQKELRLALQAVGRKLGMYLNARNRVKAEGERRSVFLRYLKEVSLAVGVINDLSDKKQKELYEQLLHVAKRKTAEADTKLDDRGKKVKEEESAEFGENVLIVATDSDSPAGA
;
A
#
# COMPACT_ATOMS: atom_id res chain seq x y z
N MET A 1 29.74 49.70 -0.23
CA MET A 1 28.96 50.81 0.34
C MET A 1 27.55 50.30 0.70
N VAL A 2 27.19 50.53 1.94
CA VAL A 2 25.91 50.69 2.62
C VAL A 2 25.23 49.39 3.06
N LYS A 3 25.48 49.11 4.28
CA LYS A 3 24.77 49.05 5.58
C LYS A 3 23.70 47.96 5.75
N ALA A 4 24.01 47.15 6.76
CA ALA A 4 23.13 46.24 7.47
C ALA A 4 22.02 46.98 8.22
N THR A 5 20.85 46.31 8.36
CA THR A 5 19.98 46.54 9.51
C THR A 5 19.34 45.23 9.95
N LYS A 6 19.62 44.84 11.19
CA LYS A 6 18.94 43.82 11.99
C LYS A 6 17.56 44.35 12.39
N VAL A 7 16.53 43.53 12.38
CA VAL A 7 15.41 43.57 13.35
C VAL A 7 14.83 42.15 13.48
N SER A 8 14.93 41.61 14.68
CA SER A 8 14.08 40.52 15.19
C SER A 8 12.79 41.10 15.73
N PRO A 9 11.67 40.43 15.72
CA PRO A 9 10.62 40.66 16.70
C PRO A 9 10.42 39.45 17.63
N ALA A 10 10.21 39.79 18.89
CA ALA A 10 9.94 38.96 20.03
C ALA A 10 8.54 38.33 20.01
N LEU A 11 8.42 37.21 20.72
CA LEU A 11 7.19 36.51 21.09
C LEU A 11 6.38 37.30 22.10
N PRO A 12 5.03 37.26 22.04
CA PRO A 12 4.21 37.81 23.12
C PRO A 12 3.86 36.77 24.18
N THR A 13 3.99 37.18 25.44
CA THR A 13 3.48 36.53 26.67
C THR A 13 1.96 36.73 26.81
N PRO A 14 1.23 35.81 27.45
CA PRO A 14 -0.20 36.04 27.71
C PRO A 14 -0.44 36.87 28.95
N ASN A 15 -1.39 37.81 28.83
CA ASN A 15 -1.85 38.76 29.81
C ASN A 15 -2.92 38.16 30.73
N ASP A 16 -2.78 38.49 32.02
CA ASP A 16 -3.78 38.42 33.11
C ASP A 16 -4.99 39.32 32.88
N ARG A 17 -6.14 38.84 33.28
CA ARG A 17 -7.31 39.59 33.82
C ARG A 17 -8.12 38.57 34.62
N GLY A 18 -8.53 38.79 35.83
CA GLY A 18 -8.62 39.93 36.72
C GLY A 18 -9.36 39.47 37.98
N ALA A 19 -9.03 40.07 39.09
CA ALA A 19 -9.48 39.77 40.44
C ALA A 19 -10.86 40.33 40.77
N ALA A 20 -11.58 39.63 41.64
CA ALA A 20 -12.48 40.22 42.69
C ALA A 20 -12.72 39.08 43.69
N GLY A 21 -12.46 39.12 44.95
CA GLY A 21 -12.48 40.14 45.95
C GLY A 21 -13.31 39.67 47.14
N LEU A 22 -12.82 39.92 48.36
CA LEU A 22 -13.50 39.80 49.66
C LEU A 22 -13.46 38.40 50.33
N SER A 23 -13.08 38.18 51.57
CA SER A 23 -12.67 39.02 52.72
C SER A 23 -12.19 38.12 53.84
N GLN A 24 -11.15 38.50 54.53
CA GLN A 24 -10.77 37.95 55.84
C GLN A 24 -11.73 38.45 56.95
N PRO A 25 -11.84 37.74 58.09
CA PRO A 25 -11.29 38.34 59.32
C PRO A 25 -10.49 37.36 60.19
N GLN A 26 -9.50 37.95 60.82
CA GLN A 26 -8.78 37.45 61.98
C GLN A 26 -9.44 37.93 63.31
N PRO A 27 -8.80 37.74 64.53
CA PRO A 27 -8.64 36.52 65.30
C PRO A 27 -9.23 36.67 66.73
N ASN A 28 -9.20 35.56 67.52
CA ASN A 28 -8.95 35.71 69.00
C ASN A 28 -9.05 34.39 69.76
N GLY A 29 -8.08 34.22 70.65
CA GLY A 29 -8.29 33.49 71.92
C GLY A 29 -7.58 32.14 72.10
N SER A 30 -6.35 32.16 72.65
CA SER A 30 -5.80 31.08 73.50
C SER A 30 -6.27 31.29 74.94
N PRO A 31 -6.05 30.40 75.95
CA PRO A 31 -5.62 29.00 75.96
C PRO A 31 -6.43 28.14 76.99
N ARG A 32 -6.32 26.80 77.01
CA ARG A 32 -6.10 25.98 78.22
C ARG A 32 -5.97 24.50 77.92
N ALA A 33 -5.00 23.95 78.62
CA ALA A 33 -4.64 22.54 78.65
C ALA A 33 -5.69 21.66 79.34
N SER A 34 -5.85 20.39 78.89
CA SER A 34 -5.87 19.19 79.74
C SER A 34 -5.98 17.89 78.91
N THR A 35 -4.97 17.07 79.06
CA THR A 35 -4.98 15.62 79.30
C THR A 35 -5.75 14.64 78.41
N ASN A 36 -4.94 13.75 77.84
CA ASN A 36 -5.13 12.29 77.61
C ASN A 36 -6.36 11.83 76.89
N GLY A 37 -6.09 11.22 75.73
CA GLY A 37 -6.98 10.32 75.02
C GLY A 37 -6.32 9.88 73.75
N ASP A 38 -5.66 8.71 73.76
CA ASP A 38 -5.18 8.04 72.56
C ASP A 38 -6.30 7.81 71.57
N LEU A 39 -6.29 8.49 70.48
CA LEU A 39 -6.99 8.10 69.28
C LEU A 39 -5.99 8.09 68.09
N HIS A 40 -5.58 6.88 67.75
CA HIS A 40 -4.89 6.63 66.49
C HIS A 40 -5.73 7.17 65.31
N ALA A 41 -5.43 8.38 64.89
CA ALA A 41 -5.81 8.86 63.54
C ALA A 41 -4.81 8.21 62.55
N GLU A 42 -5.25 7.14 61.89
CA GLU A 42 -4.56 6.65 60.68
C GLU A 42 -4.56 7.77 59.64
N SER A 43 -3.51 8.57 59.65
CA SER A 43 -3.18 9.43 58.50
C SER A 43 -2.83 8.51 57.32
N ASN A 44 -3.69 8.43 56.36
CA ASN A 44 -3.47 7.81 55.05
C ASN A 44 -2.37 8.62 54.28
N GLY A 45 -1.16 8.69 54.87
CA GLY A 45 0.03 9.24 54.27
C GLY A 45 0.49 8.30 53.17
N ARG A 46 0.21 8.65 51.88
CA ARG A 46 0.90 8.03 50.74
C ARG A 46 2.38 7.97 51.08
N ARG A 47 2.91 6.79 51.38
CA ARG A 47 4.34 6.55 51.53
C ARG A 47 5.04 7.04 50.29
N ARG A 48 5.85 8.08 50.37
CA ARG A 48 6.68 8.55 49.26
C ARG A 48 7.58 7.39 48.85
N ALA A 49 7.52 7.02 47.57
CA ALA A 49 8.38 5.98 47.01
C ALA A 49 9.85 6.49 47.10
N THR A 50 10.74 5.69 47.69
CA THR A 50 12.17 5.95 47.72
C THR A 50 12.83 5.40 46.46
N ALA A 51 14.06 5.86 46.15
CA ALA A 51 14.82 5.35 45.00
C ALA A 51 15.01 3.83 45.07
N GLU A 52 15.23 3.28 46.27
CA GLU A 52 15.41 1.85 46.52
C GLU A 52 14.10 1.08 46.25
N THR A 53 12.93 1.59 46.69
CA THR A 53 11.64 0.96 46.43
C THR A 53 11.24 1.07 44.97
N MET A 54 11.70 2.10 44.26
CA MET A 54 11.52 2.23 42.79
C MET A 54 12.47 1.27 42.06
N ALA A 55 13.73 1.18 42.47
CA ALA A 55 14.72 0.27 41.89
C ALA A 55 14.30 -1.20 42.04
N ALA A 56 13.79 -1.60 43.20
CA ALA A 56 13.32 -2.97 43.46
C ALA A 56 12.10 -3.40 42.59
N LYS A 57 11.36 -2.44 41.99
CA LYS A 57 10.27 -2.69 41.08
C LYS A 57 10.69 -2.77 39.61
N GLN A 58 11.93 -2.40 39.29
CA GLN A 58 12.47 -2.49 37.94
C GLN A 58 12.75 -3.94 37.58
N ARG A 59 12.27 -4.36 36.42
CA ARG A 59 12.53 -5.69 35.87
C ARG A 59 12.65 -5.60 34.36
N ASP A 60 13.46 -6.47 33.78
CA ASP A 60 13.47 -6.67 32.35
C ASP A 60 12.18 -7.32 31.87
N ILE A 61 11.73 -6.95 30.69
CA ILE A 61 10.63 -7.62 29.98
C ILE A 61 11.20 -8.40 28.80
N SER A 62 10.63 -9.56 28.51
CA SER A 62 10.99 -10.31 27.31
C SER A 62 10.51 -9.59 26.06
N VAL A 63 11.16 -9.89 24.92
CA VAL A 63 10.74 -9.36 23.61
C VAL A 63 9.28 -9.70 23.32
N SER A 64 8.84 -10.92 23.66
CA SER A 64 7.44 -11.36 23.50
C SER A 64 6.47 -10.59 24.38
N GLU A 65 6.84 -10.31 25.65
CA GLU A 65 6.01 -9.48 26.56
C GLU A 65 5.91 -8.04 26.07
N PHE A 66 7.00 -7.49 25.53
CA PHE A 66 6.99 -6.18 24.89
C PHE A 66 6.00 -6.12 23.74
N PHE A 67 6.02 -7.09 22.79
CA PHE A 67 5.09 -7.13 21.67
C PHE A 67 3.65 -7.40 22.11
N ALA A 68 3.42 -8.24 23.12
CA ALA A 68 2.08 -8.46 23.67
C ALA A 68 1.45 -7.16 24.21
N LYS A 69 2.27 -6.30 24.84
CA LYS A 69 1.84 -4.99 25.35
C LYS A 69 1.74 -3.90 24.26
N ASN A 70 2.48 -4.04 23.17
CA ASN A 70 2.59 -3.03 22.12
C ASN A 70 2.02 -3.50 20.77
N ARG A 71 0.87 -4.18 20.78
CA ARG A 71 0.20 -4.72 19.58
C ARG A 71 -0.04 -3.66 18.50
N HIS A 72 -0.29 -2.40 18.90
CA HIS A 72 -0.52 -1.29 18.00
C HIS A 72 0.68 -0.97 17.10
N LEU A 73 1.91 -1.20 17.54
CA LEU A 73 3.10 -0.98 16.74
C LEU A 73 3.19 -1.94 15.54
N LEU A 74 2.58 -3.13 15.66
CA LEU A 74 2.64 -4.19 14.66
C LEU A 74 1.37 -4.28 13.79
N GLY A 75 0.38 -3.40 14.00
CA GLY A 75 -0.86 -3.42 13.24
C GLY A 75 -1.91 -4.39 13.77
N PHE A 76 -1.80 -4.82 15.03
CA PHE A 76 -2.79 -5.68 15.73
C PHE A 76 -3.59 -4.90 16.76
N ASP A 77 -3.81 -3.60 16.52
CA ASP A 77 -4.52 -2.70 17.44
C ASP A 77 -6.04 -2.90 17.44
N ASN A 78 -6.59 -3.40 16.34
CA ASN A 78 -8.00 -3.75 16.26
C ASN A 78 -8.24 -5.01 15.41
N PRO A 79 -9.39 -5.70 15.59
CA PRO A 79 -9.68 -6.97 14.92
C PRO A 79 -9.69 -6.91 13.39
N ARG A 80 -10.12 -5.79 12.77
CA ARG A 80 -10.12 -5.60 11.32
C ARG A 80 -8.68 -5.53 10.77
N LYS A 81 -7.84 -4.73 11.40
CA LYS A 81 -6.42 -4.65 11.03
C LYS A 81 -5.68 -5.96 11.28
N ALA A 82 -6.02 -6.67 12.37
CA ALA A 82 -5.37 -7.93 12.70
C ALA A 82 -5.58 -8.98 11.60
N LEU A 83 -6.80 -9.09 11.05
CA LEU A 83 -7.07 -9.97 9.93
C LEU A 83 -6.21 -9.64 8.71
N LEU A 84 -6.26 -8.37 8.31
CA LEU A 84 -5.50 -7.89 7.15
C LEU A 84 -3.99 -8.06 7.34
N THR A 85 -3.45 -7.70 8.52
CA THR A 85 -2.02 -7.81 8.81
C THR A 85 -1.57 -9.27 8.75
N THR A 86 -2.37 -10.21 9.26
CA THR A 86 -2.08 -11.65 9.20
C THR A 86 -1.98 -12.14 7.75
N VAL A 87 -2.96 -11.81 6.91
CA VAL A 87 -2.94 -12.16 5.48
C VAL A 87 -1.74 -11.51 4.78
N LYS A 88 -1.52 -10.22 5.01
CA LYS A 88 -0.44 -9.45 4.40
C LYS A 88 0.94 -10.05 4.69
N GLU A 89 1.26 -10.32 5.94
CA GLU A 89 2.57 -10.86 6.32
C GLU A 89 2.79 -12.28 5.75
N ALA A 90 1.75 -13.09 5.65
CA ALA A 90 1.84 -14.41 5.06
C ALA A 90 2.02 -14.34 3.53
N VAL A 91 1.22 -13.53 2.82
CA VAL A 91 1.31 -13.35 1.36
C VAL A 91 2.63 -12.70 0.96
N ASP A 92 3.10 -11.67 1.67
CA ASP A 92 4.38 -11.01 1.41
C ASP A 92 5.56 -11.99 1.56
N ASN A 93 5.53 -12.87 2.56
CA ASN A 93 6.55 -13.90 2.75
C ASN A 93 6.50 -14.97 1.65
N SER A 94 5.32 -15.37 1.22
CA SER A 94 5.10 -16.32 0.13
C SER A 94 5.65 -15.79 -1.21
N LEU A 95 5.36 -14.51 -1.53
CA LEU A 95 5.88 -13.84 -2.72
C LEU A 95 7.41 -13.75 -2.69
N ASP A 96 7.99 -13.30 -1.57
CA ASP A 96 9.45 -13.21 -1.41
C ASP A 96 10.12 -14.58 -1.56
N ALA A 97 9.52 -15.64 -0.97
CA ALA A 97 10.08 -17.00 -1.06
C ALA A 97 10.05 -17.56 -2.48
N CYS A 98 8.96 -17.36 -3.21
CA CYS A 98 8.84 -17.79 -4.60
C CYS A 98 9.82 -17.05 -5.51
N GLU A 99 9.86 -15.70 -5.40
CA GLU A 99 10.75 -14.87 -6.23
C GLU A 99 12.23 -15.17 -5.97
N GLU A 100 12.66 -15.32 -4.70
CA GLU A 100 14.02 -15.70 -4.34
C GLU A 100 14.42 -17.10 -4.88
N ALA A 101 13.44 -18.00 -5.01
CA ALA A 101 13.67 -19.34 -5.56
C ALA A 101 13.54 -19.43 -7.10
N GLY A 102 13.23 -18.31 -7.78
CA GLY A 102 12.99 -18.31 -9.22
C GLY A 102 11.71 -19.03 -9.64
N ILE A 103 10.73 -19.16 -8.73
CA ILE A 103 9.45 -19.83 -8.96
C ILE A 103 8.38 -18.77 -9.22
N VAL A 104 7.60 -18.94 -10.30
CA VAL A 104 6.45 -18.08 -10.58
C VAL A 104 5.39 -18.31 -9.51
N PRO A 105 5.02 -17.24 -8.71
CA PRO A 105 4.19 -17.43 -7.54
C PRO A 105 2.76 -17.85 -7.87
N GLU A 106 2.25 -18.81 -7.11
CA GLU A 106 0.84 -19.17 -7.04
C GLU A 106 0.45 -19.31 -5.57
N ILE A 107 -0.54 -18.52 -5.13
CA ILE A 107 -0.86 -18.34 -3.72
C ILE A 107 -2.34 -18.59 -3.50
N TRP A 108 -2.67 -19.40 -2.47
CA TRP A 108 -4.03 -19.65 -2.02
C TRP A 108 -4.24 -18.97 -0.68
N VAL A 109 -5.28 -18.14 -0.59
CA VAL A 109 -5.67 -17.43 0.62
C VAL A 109 -7.08 -17.85 0.98
N HIS A 110 -7.24 -18.51 2.12
CA HIS A 110 -8.54 -18.96 2.63
C HIS A 110 -8.83 -18.26 3.94
N ILE A 111 -10.00 -17.67 4.04
CA ILE A 111 -10.51 -17.09 5.29
C ILE A 111 -11.81 -17.81 5.63
N GLU A 112 -11.90 -18.37 6.82
CA GLU A 112 -13.07 -19.11 7.32
C GLU A 112 -13.54 -18.49 8.64
N ALA A 113 -14.84 -18.20 8.75
CA ALA A 113 -15.45 -17.81 10.00
C ALA A 113 -15.65 -19.04 10.89
N VAL A 114 -14.99 -19.10 12.05
CA VAL A 114 -15.03 -20.25 12.98
C VAL A 114 -16.00 -20.01 14.13
N GLY A 115 -16.46 -18.77 14.31
CA GLY A 115 -17.42 -18.37 15.34
C GLY A 115 -17.54 -16.86 15.45
N ASN A 116 -18.27 -16.35 16.41
CA ASN A 116 -18.42 -14.92 16.64
C ASN A 116 -17.04 -14.28 16.85
N SER A 117 -16.66 -13.37 15.94
CA SER A 117 -15.38 -12.64 15.95
C SER A 117 -14.12 -13.50 15.87
N ARG A 118 -14.22 -14.77 15.45
CA ARG A 118 -13.09 -15.68 15.24
C ARG A 118 -12.99 -16.12 13.80
N PHE A 119 -11.80 -15.96 13.24
CA PHE A 119 -11.51 -16.32 11.86
C PHE A 119 -10.26 -17.20 11.81
N LYS A 120 -10.28 -18.13 10.88
CA LYS A 120 -9.14 -18.96 10.52
C LYS A 120 -8.59 -18.47 9.17
N VAL A 121 -7.33 -18.09 9.14
CA VAL A 121 -6.61 -17.62 7.95
C VAL A 121 -5.61 -18.68 7.53
N GLY A 122 -5.78 -19.24 6.35
CA GLY A 122 -4.83 -20.15 5.72
C GLY A 122 -4.20 -19.48 4.49
N VAL A 123 -2.89 -19.42 4.43
CA VAL A 123 -2.14 -18.95 3.24
C VAL A 123 -1.15 -20.02 2.83
N GLN A 124 -1.22 -20.44 1.57
CA GLN A 124 -0.33 -21.45 0.96
C GLN A 124 0.35 -20.88 -0.27
N ASP A 125 1.60 -21.27 -0.49
CA ASP A 125 2.39 -20.95 -1.67
C ASP A 125 2.90 -22.21 -2.38
N ASN A 126 3.35 -22.05 -3.61
CA ASN A 126 4.07 -23.04 -4.39
C ASN A 126 5.60 -22.85 -4.34
N GLY A 127 6.10 -22.14 -3.34
CA GLY A 127 7.52 -21.79 -3.18
C GLY A 127 8.44 -22.96 -2.87
N PRO A 128 9.70 -22.70 -2.48
CA PRO A 128 10.71 -23.74 -2.27
C PRO A 128 10.48 -24.58 -1.02
N GLY A 129 9.50 -24.22 -0.16
CA GLY A 129 9.32 -24.81 1.15
C GLY A 129 10.41 -24.44 2.15
N ILE A 130 10.26 -24.93 3.37
CA ILE A 130 11.15 -24.62 4.50
C ILE A 130 11.70 -25.94 5.08
N VAL A 131 13.01 -26.00 5.36
CA VAL A 131 13.61 -27.19 5.96
C VAL A 131 13.12 -27.39 7.40
N LYS A 132 12.87 -28.64 7.81
CA LYS A 132 12.25 -29.04 9.08
C LYS A 132 12.76 -28.25 10.28
N LYS A 133 14.09 -28.14 10.46
CA LYS A 133 14.71 -27.47 11.61
C LYS A 133 14.43 -25.96 11.70
N GLN A 134 14.11 -25.31 10.57
CA GLN A 134 13.88 -23.87 10.50
C GLN A 134 12.42 -23.48 10.74
N ILE A 135 11.46 -24.39 10.49
CA ILE A 135 10.03 -24.10 10.61
C ILE A 135 9.70 -23.57 12.02
N PRO A 136 10.06 -24.25 13.12
CA PRO A 136 9.74 -23.74 14.46
C PRO A 136 10.37 -22.38 14.76
N LEU A 137 11.58 -22.14 14.28
CA LEU A 137 12.30 -20.89 14.52
C LEU A 137 11.69 -19.71 13.77
N ILE A 138 11.27 -19.92 12.52
CA ILE A 138 10.67 -18.85 11.68
C ILE A 138 9.30 -18.43 12.23
N PHE A 139 8.46 -19.39 12.62
CA PHE A 139 7.09 -19.10 13.04
C PHE A 139 6.92 -18.93 14.55
N GLY A 140 7.82 -19.50 15.35
CA GLY A 140 7.72 -19.57 16.81
C GLY A 140 8.75 -18.73 17.58
N LYS A 141 9.55 -17.89 16.89
CA LYS A 141 10.53 -17.02 17.54
C LYS A 141 10.48 -15.63 16.94
N LEU A 142 10.27 -14.60 17.77
CA LEU A 142 10.31 -13.21 17.34
C LEU A 142 11.76 -12.78 17.08
N LEU A 143 11.95 -11.85 16.12
CA LEU A 143 13.25 -11.33 15.72
C LEU A 143 14.20 -12.44 15.20
N TYR A 144 13.64 -13.45 14.51
CA TYR A 144 14.39 -14.49 13.85
C TYR A 144 14.18 -14.43 12.34
N GLY A 145 15.26 -14.39 11.56
CA GLY A 145 15.18 -14.35 10.10
C GLY A 145 16.49 -13.91 9.45
N SER A 146 16.58 -14.05 8.14
CA SER A 146 17.77 -13.70 7.35
C SER A 146 17.75 -12.27 6.79
N LYS A 147 16.62 -11.57 6.88
CA LYS A 147 16.40 -10.30 6.17
C LYS A 147 16.96 -9.08 6.90
N PHE A 148 17.25 -9.16 8.20
CA PHE A 148 17.73 -8.03 9.02
C PHE A 148 19.04 -7.40 8.58
N HIS A 149 19.93 -8.21 8.00
CA HIS A 149 21.30 -7.81 7.71
C HIS A 149 21.55 -7.60 6.22
N ARG A 150 20.55 -7.87 5.39
CA ARG A 150 20.68 -7.79 3.94
C ARG A 150 20.24 -6.42 3.43
N LEU A 151 21.13 -5.75 2.71
CA LEU A 151 20.80 -4.50 2.01
C LEU A 151 20.43 -4.80 0.56
N ARG A 152 19.23 -5.35 0.40
CA ARG A 152 18.56 -5.54 -0.90
C ARG A 152 17.07 -5.32 -0.74
N MET A 153 16.39 -4.95 -1.80
CA MET A 153 14.94 -4.78 -1.80
C MET A 153 14.24 -6.09 -1.40
N SER A 154 13.33 -6.02 -0.46
CA SER A 154 12.43 -7.11 -0.06
C SER A 154 11.13 -6.51 0.49
N ARG A 155 10.03 -7.29 0.51
CA ARG A 155 8.76 -6.90 1.12
C ARG A 155 8.86 -6.91 2.64
N GLY A 156 9.42 -8.00 3.18
CA GLY A 156 9.68 -8.16 4.61
C GLY A 156 11.05 -7.60 5.01
N GLN A 157 11.10 -6.61 5.91
CA GLN A 157 12.35 -6.00 6.37
C GLN A 157 12.70 -6.32 7.84
N GLN A 158 11.72 -6.74 8.65
CA GLN A 158 11.84 -6.76 10.12
C GLN A 158 11.85 -8.16 10.74
N GLY A 159 11.50 -9.21 9.99
CA GLY A 159 11.52 -10.61 10.44
C GLY A 159 10.64 -10.92 11.66
N ILE A 160 9.59 -10.14 11.90
CA ILE A 160 8.68 -10.30 13.04
C ILE A 160 7.22 -10.51 12.62
N GLY A 161 6.85 -10.18 11.39
CA GLY A 161 5.44 -10.08 11.00
C GLY A 161 4.65 -11.37 11.19
N ILE A 162 5.10 -12.48 10.61
CA ILE A 162 4.36 -13.75 10.70
C ILE A 162 4.39 -14.35 12.11
N SER A 163 5.49 -14.23 12.85
CA SER A 163 5.57 -14.69 14.23
C SER A 163 4.73 -13.81 15.17
N ALA A 164 4.60 -12.50 14.90
CA ALA A 164 3.70 -11.61 15.61
C ALA A 164 2.22 -11.96 15.33
N ALA A 165 1.87 -12.30 14.08
CA ALA A 165 0.53 -12.78 13.73
C ALA A 165 0.18 -14.08 14.48
N GLY A 166 1.12 -15.04 14.52
CA GLY A 166 0.97 -16.27 15.29
C GLY A 166 0.80 -16.02 16.79
N MET A 167 1.60 -15.09 17.34
CA MET A 167 1.48 -14.70 18.75
C MET A 167 0.13 -14.02 19.05
N TYR A 168 -0.35 -13.13 18.16
CA TYR A 168 -1.66 -12.51 18.31
C TYR A 168 -2.77 -13.56 18.28
N GLY A 169 -2.73 -14.50 17.33
CA GLY A 169 -3.67 -15.63 17.27
C GLY A 169 -3.68 -16.44 18.56
N MET A 170 -2.51 -16.84 19.06
CA MET A 170 -2.36 -17.56 20.32
C MET A 170 -2.92 -16.78 21.51
N LEU A 171 -2.63 -15.48 21.62
CA LEU A 171 -3.10 -14.65 22.74
C LEU A 171 -4.62 -14.40 22.72
N THR A 172 -5.25 -14.42 21.55
CA THR A 172 -6.69 -14.13 21.41
C THR A 172 -7.55 -15.39 21.41
N THR A 173 -7.04 -16.51 20.92
CA THR A 173 -7.81 -17.76 20.76
C THR A 173 -7.29 -18.92 21.58
N GLY A 174 -6.04 -18.87 22.06
CA GLY A 174 -5.35 -19.99 22.69
C GLY A 174 -4.95 -21.12 21.73
N LYS A 175 -5.15 -20.93 20.41
CA LYS A 175 -4.86 -21.96 19.41
C LYS A 175 -3.42 -21.87 18.90
N PRO A 176 -2.78 -23.01 18.58
CA PRO A 176 -1.46 -23.03 17.95
C PRO A 176 -1.52 -22.56 16.51
N VAL A 177 -0.39 -22.03 16.01
CA VAL A 177 -0.17 -21.83 14.59
C VAL A 177 0.11 -23.18 13.95
N LYS A 178 -0.57 -23.49 12.85
CA LYS A 178 -0.38 -24.73 12.09
C LYS A 178 0.43 -24.45 10.85
N ILE A 179 1.50 -25.19 10.63
CA ILE A 179 2.39 -25.03 9.48
C ILE A 179 2.61 -26.39 8.83
N ILE A 180 2.44 -26.46 7.53
CA ILE A 180 2.91 -27.58 6.74
C ILE A 180 3.84 -27.07 5.64
N SER A 181 4.98 -27.69 5.46
CA SER A 181 5.96 -27.30 4.46
C SER A 181 6.62 -28.48 3.81
N LYS A 182 6.78 -28.39 2.48
CA LYS A 182 7.35 -29.43 1.61
C LYS A 182 8.41 -28.81 0.72
N THR A 183 9.64 -29.34 0.77
CA THR A 183 10.77 -28.77 0.02
C THR A 183 11.02 -29.45 -1.34
N SER A 184 10.41 -30.61 -1.61
CA SER A 184 10.55 -31.34 -2.86
C SER A 184 9.47 -32.41 -2.99
N PRO A 185 9.06 -32.80 -4.23
CA PRO A 185 8.07 -33.85 -4.43
C PRO A 185 8.47 -35.20 -3.80
N LYS A 186 9.79 -35.48 -3.79
CA LYS A 186 10.33 -36.75 -3.29
C LYS A 186 10.59 -36.79 -1.79
N LYS A 187 10.55 -35.63 -1.11
CA LYS A 187 10.77 -35.53 0.33
C LYS A 187 9.46 -35.51 1.09
N PRO A 188 9.44 -35.92 2.36
CA PRO A 188 8.27 -35.77 3.20
C PRO A 188 7.94 -34.28 3.41
N ALA A 189 6.67 -33.97 3.56
CA ALA A 189 6.25 -32.69 4.11
C ALA A 189 6.35 -32.76 5.64
N HIS A 190 6.52 -31.59 6.27
CA HIS A 190 6.67 -31.47 7.71
C HIS A 190 5.52 -30.62 8.26
N TYR A 191 4.72 -31.20 9.17
CA TYR A 191 3.59 -30.54 9.81
C TYR A 191 3.90 -30.22 11.27
N PHE A 192 3.71 -28.97 11.64
CA PHE A 192 3.93 -28.45 12.99
C PHE A 192 2.71 -27.72 13.51
N GLU A 193 2.41 -27.90 14.78
CA GLU A 193 1.54 -27.05 15.58
C GLU A 193 2.43 -26.33 16.60
N LEU A 194 2.50 -24.99 16.51
CA LEU A 194 3.46 -24.18 17.26
C LEU A 194 2.76 -23.19 18.17
N GLN A 195 3.31 -23.03 19.36
CA GLN A 195 3.06 -21.89 20.24
C GLN A 195 4.37 -21.16 20.53
N ILE A 196 4.26 -19.91 21.01
CA ILE A 196 5.42 -19.10 21.38
C ILE A 196 5.49 -19.03 22.90
N ASP A 197 6.55 -19.56 23.52
CA ASP A 197 6.87 -19.25 24.92
C ASP A 197 7.18 -17.75 25.03
N THR A 198 6.21 -17.00 25.55
CA THR A 198 6.32 -15.54 25.65
C THR A 198 7.38 -15.08 26.66
N LYS A 199 7.82 -15.94 27.56
CA LYS A 199 8.88 -15.61 28.54
C LYS A 199 10.27 -15.81 27.95
N ARG A 200 10.47 -16.93 27.22
CA ARG A 200 11.79 -17.32 26.70
C ARG A 200 12.03 -16.89 25.26
N ASN A 201 10.96 -16.44 24.54
CA ASN A 201 11.00 -16.18 23.10
C ASN A 201 11.51 -17.40 22.30
N GLN A 202 10.95 -18.56 22.59
CA GLN A 202 11.29 -19.84 21.96
C GLN A 202 10.03 -20.52 21.41
N PRO A 203 10.14 -21.29 20.32
CA PRO A 203 9.03 -22.10 19.82
C PRO A 203 8.75 -23.27 20.77
N GLU A 204 7.45 -23.50 21.03
CA GLU A 204 6.95 -24.70 21.67
C GLU A 204 6.17 -25.51 20.64
N ILE A 205 6.62 -26.73 20.38
CA ILE A 205 5.99 -27.65 19.41
C ILE A 205 4.99 -28.51 20.16
N ILE A 206 3.69 -28.40 19.79
CA ILE A 206 2.58 -29.05 20.49
C ILE A 206 2.35 -30.48 19.97
N ASN A 207 2.57 -30.74 18.67
CA ASN A 207 2.30 -32.02 18.03
C ASN A 207 3.54 -32.91 17.92
N GLY A 208 3.32 -34.21 17.59
CA GLY A 208 4.39 -35.17 17.32
C GLY A 208 5.38 -35.38 18.48
N LYS A 209 4.92 -35.31 19.75
CA LYS A 209 5.74 -35.39 20.95
C LYS A 209 6.87 -34.33 21.01
N GLY A 210 6.62 -33.14 20.42
CA GLY A 210 7.58 -32.04 20.37
C GLY A 210 8.50 -32.04 19.15
N GLU A 211 8.29 -32.94 18.16
CA GLU A 211 9.12 -33.04 16.96
C GLU A 211 8.36 -32.74 15.66
N GLY A 212 7.05 -32.46 15.76
CA GLY A 212 6.16 -32.35 14.60
C GLY A 212 5.85 -33.71 13.96
N ILE A 213 5.15 -33.70 12.85
CA ILE A 213 4.73 -34.90 12.11
C ILE A 213 5.32 -34.84 10.70
N ASP A 214 5.92 -35.94 10.27
CA ASP A 214 6.41 -36.10 8.90
C ASP A 214 5.34 -36.77 8.04
N ILE A 215 4.94 -36.11 6.94
CA ILE A 215 3.92 -36.58 6.00
C ILE A 215 4.63 -37.23 4.80
N SER A 216 4.28 -38.46 4.50
CA SER A 216 4.87 -39.22 3.40
C SER A 216 4.66 -38.54 2.03
N PRO A 217 5.56 -38.67 1.08
CA PRO A 217 5.33 -38.19 -0.29
C PRO A 217 4.29 -39.06 -1.03
N GLY A 218 3.63 -38.48 -2.04
CA GLY A 218 2.68 -39.14 -2.93
C GLY A 218 1.33 -39.48 -2.26
N GLU A 219 0.61 -40.47 -2.80
CA GLU A 219 -0.75 -40.85 -2.37
C GLU A 219 -0.88 -41.20 -0.87
N LYS A 220 0.16 -41.82 -0.31
CA LYS A 220 0.21 -42.13 1.12
C LYS A 220 0.12 -40.86 1.94
N GLY A 221 0.85 -39.83 1.55
CA GLY A 221 0.81 -38.52 2.22
C GLY A 221 -0.54 -37.82 2.09
N HIS A 222 -1.26 -37.97 0.99
CA HIS A 222 -2.62 -37.42 0.84
C HIS A 222 -3.57 -38.04 1.86
N LYS A 223 -3.46 -39.36 2.11
CA LYS A 223 -4.27 -40.04 3.14
C LYS A 223 -3.89 -39.60 4.55
N GLU A 224 -2.59 -39.40 4.81
CA GLU A 224 -2.08 -38.89 6.09
C GLU A 224 -2.57 -37.45 6.35
N ILE A 225 -2.52 -36.55 5.35
CA ILE A 225 -3.05 -35.19 5.43
C ILE A 225 -4.53 -35.21 5.79
N ALA A 226 -5.34 -36.01 5.09
CA ALA A 226 -6.77 -36.14 5.36
C ALA A 226 -7.05 -36.71 6.77
N ALA A 227 -6.29 -37.76 7.18
CA ALA A 227 -6.44 -38.38 8.50
C ALA A 227 -6.12 -37.46 9.66
N HIS A 228 -5.20 -36.51 9.49
CA HIS A 228 -4.85 -35.51 10.49
C HIS A 228 -5.66 -34.22 10.38
N GLY A 229 -6.60 -34.11 9.41
CA GLY A 229 -7.38 -32.89 9.18
C GLY A 229 -6.49 -31.69 8.82
N ILE A 230 -5.38 -31.94 8.12
CA ILE A 230 -4.44 -30.91 7.68
C ILE A 230 -4.99 -30.28 6.40
N GLU A 231 -5.05 -28.97 6.35
CA GLU A 231 -5.41 -28.24 5.14
C GLU A 231 -4.20 -28.10 4.24
N TRP A 232 -4.30 -28.58 3.00
CA TRP A 232 -3.27 -28.48 1.99
C TRP A 232 -3.90 -28.50 0.60
N GLU A 233 -3.67 -27.45 -0.18
CA GLU A 233 -4.13 -27.43 -1.56
C GLU A 233 -3.25 -28.32 -2.43
N THR A 234 -3.85 -29.38 -2.97
CA THR A 234 -3.18 -30.31 -3.87
C THR A 234 -3.56 -30.10 -5.33
N HIS A 235 -4.53 -29.19 -5.57
CA HIS A 235 -5.09 -28.99 -6.89
C HIS A 235 -4.70 -27.62 -7.42
N TYR A 236 -4.00 -27.60 -8.55
CA TYR A 236 -4.00 -26.39 -9.38
C TYR A 236 -5.34 -26.30 -10.08
N PRO A 237 -6.05 -25.18 -10.05
CA PRO A 237 -7.15 -24.93 -10.95
C PRO A 237 -6.58 -24.77 -12.36
N SER A 238 -6.24 -25.87 -12.98
CA SER A 238 -5.93 -25.95 -14.39
C SER A 238 -7.23 -26.08 -15.11
N GLY A 239 -7.57 -25.11 -15.95
CA GLY A 239 -8.81 -24.98 -16.71
C GLY A 239 -9.54 -26.28 -17.07
N GLU A 240 -10.81 -26.18 -17.39
CA GLU A 240 -11.77 -27.27 -17.60
C GLU A 240 -11.16 -28.58 -18.11
N GLY A 241 -11.24 -29.63 -17.30
CA GLY A 241 -10.90 -30.99 -17.70
C GLY A 241 -9.50 -31.52 -17.35
N LYS A 242 -8.65 -30.78 -16.62
CA LYS A 242 -7.33 -31.30 -16.19
C LYS A 242 -7.37 -31.92 -14.79
N GLN A 243 -6.66 -33.04 -14.66
CA GLN A 243 -6.52 -33.74 -13.37
C GLN A 243 -5.77 -32.89 -12.34
N PRO A 244 -6.09 -33.07 -11.02
CA PRO A 244 -5.37 -32.40 -9.94
C PRO A 244 -3.87 -32.66 -10.03
N VAL A 245 -3.07 -31.61 -9.90
CA VAL A 245 -1.59 -31.73 -9.91
C VAL A 245 -1.07 -31.52 -8.50
N GLU A 246 -0.32 -32.49 -7.99
CA GLU A 246 0.32 -32.38 -6.69
C GLU A 246 1.32 -31.22 -6.66
N LEU A 247 1.28 -30.39 -5.60
CA LEU A 247 2.28 -29.35 -5.37
C LEU A 247 3.66 -29.99 -5.20
N LYS A 248 4.61 -29.54 -5.99
CA LYS A 248 6.00 -30.03 -5.94
C LYS A 248 6.71 -29.63 -4.66
N SER A 249 6.46 -28.42 -4.20
CA SER A 249 6.98 -27.82 -2.98
C SER A 249 6.06 -26.69 -2.55
N GLY A 250 6.26 -26.14 -1.36
CA GLY A 250 5.52 -24.99 -0.87
C GLY A 250 5.38 -24.99 0.65
N THR A 251 4.72 -23.96 1.15
CA THR A 251 4.43 -23.81 2.58
C THR A 251 3.01 -23.32 2.77
N ARG A 252 2.27 -23.90 3.72
CA ARG A 252 1.00 -23.37 4.20
C ARG A 252 1.11 -23.02 5.67
N VAL A 253 0.68 -21.82 6.01
CA VAL A 253 0.50 -21.37 7.39
C VAL A 253 -0.99 -21.14 7.65
N THR A 254 -1.48 -21.63 8.78
CA THR A 254 -2.87 -21.45 9.20
C THR A 254 -2.87 -20.88 10.62
N ILE A 255 -3.54 -19.74 10.78
CA ILE A 255 -3.64 -19.01 12.06
C ILE A 255 -5.10 -18.76 12.37
N GLU A 256 -5.56 -19.16 13.57
CA GLU A 256 -6.86 -18.78 14.12
C GLU A 256 -6.69 -17.57 15.02
N LEU A 257 -7.49 -16.51 14.81
CA LEU A 257 -7.36 -15.25 15.53
C LEU A 257 -8.71 -14.58 15.77
N GLU A 258 -8.78 -13.74 16.79
CA GLU A 258 -9.89 -12.80 16.94
C GLU A 258 -9.75 -11.70 15.89
N ALA A 259 -10.77 -11.57 15.04
CA ALA A 259 -10.72 -10.69 13.89
C ALA A 259 -12.11 -10.18 13.51
N LYS A 260 -12.14 -9.22 12.57
CA LYS A 260 -13.37 -8.77 11.92
C LYS A 260 -13.12 -8.72 10.42
N TYR A 261 -13.90 -9.46 9.66
CA TYR A 261 -13.91 -9.37 8.20
C TYR A 261 -14.83 -8.21 7.78
N VAL A 262 -14.36 -7.38 6.88
CA VAL A 262 -15.12 -6.26 6.31
C VAL A 262 -14.68 -6.10 4.86
N ARG A 263 -15.61 -5.91 3.95
CA ARG A 263 -15.34 -5.60 2.54
C ARG A 263 -15.06 -4.11 2.32
N GLY A 264 -14.49 -3.78 1.18
CA GLY A 264 -14.21 -2.40 0.75
C GLY A 264 -12.85 -1.89 1.23
N ARG A 265 -12.75 -0.59 1.46
CA ARG A 265 -11.48 0.08 1.72
C ARG A 265 -10.79 -0.43 3.00
N GLY A 266 -9.51 -0.82 2.88
CA GLY A 266 -8.72 -1.37 3.98
C GLY A 266 -9.13 -2.80 4.34
N SER A 267 -9.72 -3.56 3.40
CA SER A 267 -10.07 -4.97 3.54
C SER A 267 -8.98 -5.90 3.00
N VAL A 268 -9.15 -7.20 3.26
CA VAL A 268 -8.32 -8.23 2.65
C VAL A 268 -8.52 -8.28 1.14
N ASP A 269 -9.77 -8.14 0.69
CA ASP A 269 -10.14 -8.14 -0.73
C ASP A 269 -9.38 -7.05 -1.49
N GLU A 270 -9.45 -5.81 -0.98
CA GLU A 270 -8.71 -4.68 -1.57
C GLU A 270 -7.18 -4.92 -1.55
N TYR A 271 -6.64 -5.50 -0.47
CA TYR A 271 -5.21 -5.82 -0.38
C TYR A 271 -4.78 -6.82 -1.46
N LEU A 272 -5.55 -7.90 -1.66
CA LEU A 272 -5.24 -8.93 -2.66
C LEU A 272 -5.37 -8.39 -4.09
N GLU A 273 -6.42 -7.61 -4.37
CA GLU A 273 -6.58 -6.90 -5.63
C GLU A 273 -5.40 -5.98 -5.93
N GLN A 274 -5.02 -5.13 -4.97
CA GLN A 274 -3.88 -4.23 -5.11
C GLN A 274 -2.55 -4.99 -5.21
N THR A 275 -2.42 -6.13 -4.54
CA THR A 275 -1.23 -6.99 -4.63
C THR A 275 -1.06 -7.55 -6.04
N ALA A 276 -2.15 -7.96 -6.70
CA ALA A 276 -2.13 -8.42 -8.08
C ALA A 276 -1.69 -7.32 -9.06
N ILE A 277 -2.10 -6.05 -8.83
CA ILE A 277 -1.65 -4.91 -9.66
C ILE A 277 -0.12 -4.74 -9.61
N ALA A 278 0.46 -4.77 -8.40
CA ALA A 278 1.90 -4.55 -8.22
C ALA A 278 2.76 -5.78 -8.53
N ASN A 279 2.14 -6.96 -8.62
CA ASN A 279 2.80 -8.25 -8.87
C ASN A 279 2.12 -9.00 -10.02
N PRO A 280 2.20 -8.51 -11.27
CA PRO A 280 1.47 -9.08 -12.40
C PRO A 280 1.90 -10.51 -12.79
N HIS A 281 2.94 -11.06 -12.15
CA HIS A 281 3.42 -12.44 -12.31
C HIS A 281 2.81 -13.41 -11.29
N VAL A 282 1.99 -12.96 -10.33
CA VAL A 282 1.33 -13.82 -9.34
C VAL A 282 -0.04 -14.28 -9.80
N THR A 283 -0.41 -15.52 -9.48
CA THR A 283 -1.82 -15.94 -9.42
C THR A 283 -2.23 -16.07 -7.96
N ILE A 284 -3.33 -15.43 -7.58
CA ILE A 284 -3.89 -15.50 -6.22
C ILE A 284 -5.27 -16.13 -6.29
N HIS A 285 -5.45 -17.25 -5.60
CA HIS A 285 -6.73 -17.89 -5.38
C HIS A 285 -7.24 -17.48 -4.00
N TYR A 286 -8.35 -16.80 -3.96
CA TYR A 286 -8.91 -16.26 -2.73
C TYR A 286 -10.29 -16.86 -2.46
N LYS A 287 -10.47 -17.38 -1.25
CA LYS A 287 -11.75 -17.83 -0.72
C LYS A 287 -12.11 -17.01 0.51
N ASP A 288 -13.20 -16.26 0.41
CA ASP A 288 -13.69 -15.41 1.48
C ASP A 288 -14.47 -16.19 2.56
N PRO A 289 -14.84 -15.58 3.70
CA PRO A 289 -15.59 -16.25 4.77
C PRO A 289 -16.98 -16.74 4.38
N GLU A 290 -17.56 -16.18 3.31
CA GLU A 290 -18.88 -16.58 2.78
C GLU A 290 -18.78 -17.75 1.80
N GLY A 291 -17.55 -18.16 1.46
CA GLY A 291 -17.27 -19.25 0.53
C GLY A 291 -17.15 -18.82 -0.93
N ASN A 292 -17.20 -17.51 -1.24
CA ASN A 292 -16.98 -17.03 -2.60
C ASN A 292 -15.52 -17.18 -2.99
N GLU A 293 -15.28 -17.67 -4.20
CA GLU A 293 -13.95 -17.88 -4.75
C GLU A 293 -13.64 -16.83 -5.82
N THR A 294 -12.52 -16.13 -5.66
CA THR A 294 -12.02 -15.14 -6.60
C THR A 294 -10.61 -15.50 -7.01
N THR A 295 -10.32 -15.48 -8.30
CA THR A 295 -8.97 -15.75 -8.82
C THR A 295 -8.44 -14.50 -9.54
N TYR A 296 -7.33 -13.97 -9.03
CA TYR A 296 -6.54 -12.94 -9.71
C TYR A 296 -5.47 -13.64 -10.54
N SER A 297 -5.73 -13.81 -11.83
CA SER A 297 -4.81 -14.52 -12.73
C SER A 297 -3.61 -13.67 -13.08
N ARG A 298 -2.43 -14.29 -13.18
CA ARG A 298 -1.20 -13.61 -13.64
C ARG A 298 -1.33 -13.13 -15.09
N SER A 299 -0.79 -11.96 -15.38
CA SER A 299 -0.72 -11.42 -16.74
C SER A 299 0.64 -11.66 -17.42
N THR A 300 1.62 -12.19 -16.67
CA THR A 300 2.94 -12.55 -17.17
C THR A 300 3.55 -13.69 -16.34
N THR A 301 4.43 -14.47 -16.95
CA THR A 301 5.25 -15.49 -16.27
C THR A 301 6.68 -14.99 -16.02
N GLN A 302 7.00 -13.77 -16.48
CA GLN A 302 8.33 -13.18 -16.28
C GLN A 302 8.46 -12.70 -14.83
N LEU A 303 9.41 -13.30 -14.11
CA LEU A 303 9.77 -12.85 -12.78
C LEU A 303 10.50 -11.51 -12.84
N PRO A 304 10.35 -10.67 -11.79
CA PRO A 304 11.13 -9.47 -11.65
C PRO A 304 12.64 -9.79 -11.52
N PRO A 305 13.52 -8.86 -11.93
CA PRO A 305 14.96 -9.03 -11.70
C PRO A 305 15.27 -9.25 -10.22
N GLU A 306 16.09 -10.25 -9.90
CA GLU A 306 16.51 -10.50 -8.51
C GLU A 306 17.37 -9.34 -8.00
N PRO A 307 17.01 -8.68 -6.89
CA PRO A 307 17.79 -7.60 -6.30
C PRO A 307 19.07 -8.16 -5.67
N LYS A 308 20.23 -7.62 -6.05
CA LYS A 308 21.53 -8.03 -5.51
C LYS A 308 21.82 -7.36 -4.17
N GLU A 309 22.42 -8.10 -3.26
CA GLU A 309 22.84 -7.52 -1.98
C GLU A 309 24.00 -6.54 -2.17
N ILE A 310 23.94 -5.39 -1.52
CA ILE A 310 25.00 -4.38 -1.50
C ILE A 310 25.54 -4.16 -0.09
N LYS A 311 26.78 -3.68 -0.01
CA LYS A 311 27.33 -3.17 1.25
C LYS A 311 26.72 -1.81 1.58
N PRO A 312 26.62 -1.45 2.88
CA PRO A 312 26.11 -0.12 3.27
C PRO A 312 26.92 0.99 2.61
N HIS A 313 26.23 2.06 2.21
CA HIS A 313 26.91 3.26 1.73
C HIS A 313 27.41 4.08 2.94
N PRO A 314 28.63 4.64 2.93
CA PRO A 314 29.19 5.33 4.09
C PRO A 314 28.31 6.46 4.61
N TYR A 315 27.64 7.22 3.73
CA TYR A 315 26.73 8.32 4.12
C TYR A 315 25.49 7.88 4.87
N GLY A 316 25.12 6.60 4.77
CA GLY A 316 23.95 6.04 5.46
C GLY A 316 24.24 5.44 6.84
N VAL A 317 25.50 5.40 7.24
CA VAL A 317 25.91 4.80 8.51
C VAL A 317 26.08 5.88 9.58
N GLU A 318 25.32 5.80 10.65
CA GLU A 318 25.40 6.71 11.77
C GLU A 318 26.67 6.47 12.63
N LEU A 319 27.13 7.50 13.36
CA LEU A 319 28.34 7.44 14.18
C LEU A 319 28.33 6.25 15.16
N GLY A 320 27.22 6.01 15.88
CA GLY A 320 27.10 4.90 16.82
C GLY A 320 27.29 3.54 16.13
N ARG A 321 26.70 3.35 14.93
CA ARG A 321 26.88 2.13 14.14
C ARG A 321 28.32 2.00 13.63
N LEU A 322 28.95 3.10 13.20
CA LEU A 322 30.36 3.10 12.79
C LEU A 322 31.27 2.64 13.93
N VAL A 323 31.03 3.11 15.14
CA VAL A 323 31.79 2.68 16.35
C VAL A 323 31.65 1.18 16.58
N THR A 324 30.43 0.64 16.46
CA THR A 324 30.17 -0.80 16.57
C THR A 324 30.89 -1.58 15.48
N MET A 325 30.78 -1.14 14.23
CA MET A 325 31.45 -1.78 13.09
C MET A 325 32.97 -1.80 13.23
N LEU A 326 33.60 -0.73 13.76
CA LEU A 326 35.04 -0.67 14.03
C LEU A 326 35.48 -1.70 15.07
N LYS A 327 34.64 -2.01 16.07
CA LYS A 327 34.93 -3.00 17.11
C LYS A 327 34.73 -4.44 16.64
N GLU A 328 33.71 -4.68 15.81
CA GLU A 328 33.30 -6.00 15.34
C GLU A 328 34.09 -6.48 14.12
N THR A 329 34.72 -5.58 13.37
CA THR A 329 35.42 -5.94 12.13
C THR A 329 36.59 -6.90 12.33
N HIS A 330 36.80 -7.76 11.32
CA HIS A 330 37.97 -8.63 11.22
C HIS A 330 39.10 -8.01 10.40
N ALA A 331 38.91 -6.81 9.84
CA ALA A 331 39.94 -6.12 9.06
C ALA A 331 41.10 -5.72 9.94
N GLY A 332 42.32 -5.93 9.47
CA GLY A 332 43.54 -5.59 10.23
C GLY A 332 43.88 -4.10 10.23
N THR A 333 43.34 -3.33 9.28
CA THR A 333 43.67 -1.90 9.11
C THR A 333 42.40 -1.08 8.84
N ILE A 334 42.41 0.22 9.17
CA ILE A 334 41.33 1.15 8.84
C ILE A 334 41.08 1.19 7.33
N SER A 335 42.11 1.17 6.50
CA SER A 335 41.94 1.17 5.07
C SER A 335 41.23 -0.08 4.56
N ALA A 336 41.59 -1.28 5.06
CA ALA A 336 40.90 -2.52 4.75
C ALA A 336 39.44 -2.48 5.25
N PHE A 337 39.23 -2.04 6.48
CA PHE A 337 37.88 -1.87 7.03
C PHE A 337 36.99 -1.00 6.12
N LEU A 338 37.45 0.16 5.69
CA LEU A 338 36.67 1.06 4.85
C LEU A 338 36.34 0.45 3.50
N THR A 339 37.28 -0.27 2.87
CA THR A 339 37.06 -0.91 1.55
C THR A 339 36.21 -2.18 1.63
N GLU A 340 36.32 -2.95 2.72
CA GLU A 340 35.59 -4.20 2.90
C GLU A 340 34.17 -3.99 3.42
N SER A 341 33.97 -3.03 4.31
CA SER A 341 32.68 -2.82 4.98
C SER A 341 31.72 -1.90 4.22
N PHE A 342 32.20 -1.09 3.28
CA PHE A 342 31.37 -0.09 2.59
C PHE A 342 31.35 -0.27 1.08
N SER A 343 30.21 0.10 0.48
CA SER A 343 30.08 0.20 -0.98
C SER A 343 30.76 1.46 -1.50
N ARG A 344 31.28 1.41 -2.73
CA ARG A 344 31.88 2.54 -3.45
C ARG A 344 33.12 3.17 -2.78
N VAL A 345 33.72 2.50 -1.82
CA VAL A 345 34.97 2.93 -1.18
C VAL A 345 36.13 2.14 -1.78
N SER A 346 36.85 2.74 -2.72
CA SER A 346 38.10 2.20 -3.26
C SER A 346 39.28 2.50 -2.33
N SER A 347 40.44 1.88 -2.56
CA SER A 347 41.66 2.16 -1.82
C SER A 347 42.08 3.65 -1.88
N GLY A 348 41.83 4.31 -3.01
CA GLY A 348 42.09 5.76 -3.15
C GLY A 348 41.16 6.61 -2.29
N ILE A 349 39.86 6.27 -2.26
CA ILE A 349 38.85 6.96 -1.42
C ILE A 349 39.14 6.69 0.06
N SER A 350 39.46 5.45 0.42
CA SER A 350 39.83 5.07 1.79
C SER A 350 41.02 5.89 2.29
N ARG A 351 42.08 6.05 1.44
CA ARG A 351 43.24 6.88 1.76
C ARG A 351 42.83 8.34 1.99
N LYS A 352 42.02 8.91 1.10
CA LYS A 352 41.52 10.27 1.22
C LYS A 352 40.70 10.50 2.51
N ILE A 353 39.84 9.54 2.88
CA ILE A 353 39.11 9.59 4.14
C ILE A 353 40.06 9.61 5.33
N CYS A 354 41.05 8.71 5.34
CA CYS A 354 42.04 8.63 6.42
C CYS A 354 42.90 9.92 6.55
N GLU A 355 43.32 10.48 5.41
CA GLU A 355 44.06 11.76 5.35
C GLU A 355 43.21 12.92 5.92
N THR A 356 41.91 13.00 5.49
CA THR A 356 40.99 14.02 5.99
C THR A 356 40.74 13.86 7.50
N ALA A 357 40.64 12.61 8.00
CA ALA A 357 40.46 12.29 9.40
C ALA A 357 41.77 12.44 10.23
N LYS A 358 42.92 12.62 9.55
CA LYS A 358 44.25 12.61 10.17
C LYS A 358 44.55 11.29 10.93
N ILE A 359 44.10 10.16 10.36
CA ILE A 359 44.30 8.83 10.96
C ILE A 359 45.15 7.99 10.00
N SER A 360 46.06 7.19 10.57
CA SER A 360 46.88 6.29 9.78
C SER A 360 46.05 5.20 9.09
N THR A 361 46.25 5.01 7.81
CA THR A 361 45.62 3.95 7.01
C THR A 361 45.89 2.55 7.55
N ARG A 362 47.04 2.36 8.24
CA ARG A 362 47.50 1.08 8.84
C ARG A 362 47.04 0.88 10.29
N MET A 363 46.37 1.85 10.90
CA MET A 363 45.84 1.74 12.23
C MET A 363 44.85 0.56 12.33
N ASN A 364 44.91 -0.20 13.41
CA ASN A 364 43.95 -1.26 13.68
C ASN A 364 42.58 -0.66 14.05
N PRO A 365 41.48 -1.03 13.36
CA PRO A 365 40.13 -0.48 13.63
C PRO A 365 39.70 -0.62 15.09
N LYS A 366 40.02 -1.74 15.75
CA LYS A 366 39.64 -2.02 17.15
C LYS A 366 40.31 -1.11 18.17
N ARG A 367 41.39 -0.41 17.77
CA ARG A 367 42.09 0.59 18.59
C ARG A 367 41.52 1.99 18.40
N ALA A 368 40.62 2.19 17.45
CA ALA A 368 39.98 3.50 17.26
C ALA A 368 39.07 3.81 18.45
N GLY A 369 39.39 4.86 19.17
CA GLY A 369 38.56 5.40 20.24
C GLY A 369 37.40 6.24 19.67
N ARG A 370 36.68 6.91 20.58
CA ARG A 370 35.52 7.73 20.18
C ARG A 370 35.93 8.94 19.31
N GLN A 371 37.10 9.54 19.62
CA GLN A 371 37.59 10.69 18.86
C GLN A 371 37.97 10.32 17.41
N GLU A 372 38.65 9.18 17.24
CA GLU A 372 39.03 8.69 15.92
C GLU A 372 37.79 8.26 15.12
N ALA A 373 36.79 7.64 15.77
CA ALA A 373 35.55 7.27 15.12
C ALA A 373 34.75 8.50 14.66
N ASP A 374 34.70 9.57 15.47
CA ASP A 374 34.08 10.84 15.10
C ASP A 374 34.84 11.51 13.94
N ALA A 375 36.16 11.57 14.02
CA ALA A 375 36.99 12.12 12.94
C ALA A 375 36.78 11.34 11.60
N LEU A 376 36.72 10.01 11.65
CA LEU A 376 36.39 9.17 10.49
C LEU A 376 34.99 9.47 9.95
N TYR A 377 34.02 9.60 10.85
CA TYR A 377 32.63 9.91 10.47
C TYR A 377 32.57 11.27 9.75
N GLN A 378 33.17 12.32 10.30
CA GLN A 378 33.21 13.64 9.67
C GLN A 378 33.98 13.62 8.34
N ALA A 379 35.08 12.88 8.26
CA ALA A 379 35.84 12.71 7.04
C ALA A 379 35.05 11.99 5.94
N ILE A 380 34.25 10.98 6.31
CA ILE A 380 33.34 10.29 5.40
C ILE A 380 32.32 11.29 4.83
N GLN A 381 31.64 12.08 5.69
CA GLN A 381 30.62 13.04 5.27
C GLN A 381 31.21 14.13 4.34
N ASN A 382 32.47 14.50 4.53
CA ASN A 382 33.15 15.53 3.74
C ASN A 382 33.86 14.97 2.47
N THR A 383 33.97 13.66 2.31
CA THR A 383 34.61 13.04 1.15
C THR A 383 33.57 12.70 0.08
N ARG A 384 33.78 13.19 -1.15
CA ARG A 384 32.87 12.85 -2.28
C ARG A 384 32.99 11.37 -2.63
N ILE A 385 31.94 10.61 -2.39
CA ILE A 385 31.83 9.20 -2.72
C ILE A 385 30.71 9.03 -3.76
N SER A 386 30.95 8.18 -4.78
CA SER A 386 29.93 7.90 -5.81
C SER A 386 28.69 7.23 -5.21
N SER A 387 27.52 7.45 -5.80
CA SER A 387 26.28 6.82 -5.39
C SER A 387 26.38 5.29 -5.35
N PRO A 388 25.66 4.60 -4.43
CA PRO A 388 25.64 3.15 -4.34
C PRO A 388 25.13 2.50 -5.63
N SER A 389 25.36 1.18 -5.81
CA SER A 389 24.77 0.43 -6.92
C SER A 389 23.24 0.42 -6.78
N THR A 390 22.57 0.39 -7.92
CA THR A 390 21.11 0.30 -8.01
C THR A 390 20.63 -1.12 -8.31
N ASP A 391 21.55 -2.08 -8.48
CA ASP A 391 21.24 -3.51 -8.70
C ASP A 391 20.52 -4.16 -7.51
N CYS A 392 20.51 -3.48 -6.37
CA CYS A 392 19.80 -3.89 -5.16
C CYS A 392 18.30 -3.55 -5.17
N ILE A 393 17.83 -2.86 -6.21
CA ILE A 393 16.44 -2.45 -6.38
C ILE A 393 15.87 -3.21 -7.59
N SER A 394 14.65 -3.73 -7.43
CA SER A 394 13.90 -4.43 -8.48
C SER A 394 12.61 -3.65 -8.78
N PRO A 395 12.61 -2.74 -9.76
CA PRO A 395 11.41 -2.00 -10.15
C PRO A 395 10.37 -2.92 -10.80
N ILE A 396 9.11 -2.48 -10.81
CA ILE A 396 8.04 -3.15 -11.57
C ILE A 396 8.27 -2.92 -13.07
N GLY A 397 8.58 -1.69 -13.45
CA GLY A 397 8.74 -1.25 -14.83
C GLY A 397 7.44 -0.80 -15.49
N GLU A 398 7.53 0.22 -16.37
CA GLU A 398 6.35 0.81 -17.02
C GLU A 398 5.44 -0.23 -17.71
N PRO A 399 5.97 -1.22 -18.49
CA PRO A 399 5.12 -2.20 -19.16
C PRO A 399 4.31 -3.08 -18.21
N LEU A 400 4.89 -3.49 -17.08
CA LEU A 400 4.21 -4.35 -16.09
C LEU A 400 3.24 -3.55 -15.24
N ILE A 401 3.54 -2.28 -14.92
CA ILE A 401 2.59 -1.37 -14.26
C ILE A 401 1.33 -1.19 -15.13
N LEU A 402 1.50 -0.97 -16.43
CA LEU A 402 0.40 -0.85 -17.37
C LEU A 402 -0.44 -2.14 -17.41
N LYS A 403 0.20 -3.31 -17.52
CA LYS A 403 -0.52 -4.60 -17.50
C LYS A 403 -1.33 -4.80 -16.22
N GLY A 404 -0.72 -4.53 -15.05
CA GLY A 404 -1.42 -4.65 -13.77
C GLY A 404 -2.60 -3.69 -13.65
N LEU A 405 -2.44 -2.44 -14.09
CA LEU A 405 -3.52 -1.46 -14.09
C LEU A 405 -4.66 -1.87 -15.04
N HIS A 406 -4.35 -2.28 -16.27
CA HIS A 406 -5.36 -2.74 -17.23
C HIS A 406 -6.19 -3.92 -16.71
N GLN A 407 -5.57 -4.82 -15.97
CA GLN A 407 -6.24 -6.03 -15.48
C GLN A 407 -7.27 -5.73 -14.38
N VAL A 408 -7.01 -4.73 -13.55
CA VAL A 408 -7.77 -4.48 -12.31
C VAL A 408 -8.53 -3.16 -12.34
N VAL A 409 -7.91 -2.11 -12.89
CA VAL A 409 -8.49 -0.76 -12.90
C VAL A 409 -9.09 -0.47 -14.27
N PRO A 410 -10.43 -0.37 -14.38
CA PRO A 410 -11.06 0.01 -15.66
C PRO A 410 -10.67 1.45 -16.02
N GLY A 411 -10.42 1.70 -17.30
CA GLY A 411 -10.03 3.01 -17.78
C GLY A 411 -10.06 3.11 -19.30
N GLU A 412 -10.05 4.33 -19.80
CA GLU A 412 -9.99 4.68 -21.22
C GLU A 412 -8.57 5.03 -21.66
N PHE A 413 -7.75 5.46 -20.73
CA PHE A 413 -6.36 5.89 -20.98
C PHE A 413 -5.46 5.45 -19.83
N TYR A 414 -4.28 4.93 -20.21
CA TYR A 414 -3.27 4.46 -19.27
C TYR A 414 -1.90 5.01 -19.64
N CYS A 415 -1.15 5.41 -18.62
CA CYS A 415 0.24 5.77 -18.81
C CYS A 415 1.07 5.44 -17.56
N ALA A 416 2.37 5.29 -17.73
CA ALA A 416 3.28 5.06 -16.62
C ALA A 416 4.57 5.88 -16.84
N ALA A 417 5.32 6.08 -15.76
CA ALA A 417 6.64 6.71 -15.78
C ALA A 417 7.50 6.14 -14.65
N THR A 418 8.73 5.75 -14.96
CA THR A 418 9.75 5.32 -14.01
C THR A 418 10.85 6.37 -13.93
N ARG A 419 11.17 6.82 -12.72
CA ARG A 419 12.26 7.78 -12.49
C ARG A 419 13.61 7.06 -12.43
N PRO A 420 14.70 7.72 -12.85
CA PRO A 420 16.03 7.22 -12.55
C PRO A 420 16.22 7.03 -11.04
N PRO A 421 17.00 6.03 -10.61
CA PRO A 421 17.28 5.84 -9.19
C PRO A 421 17.93 7.07 -8.56
N ALA A 422 17.50 7.37 -7.34
CA ALA A 422 18.03 8.42 -6.49
C ALA A 422 18.50 7.84 -5.15
N VAL A 423 19.07 8.66 -4.29
CA VAL A 423 19.64 8.24 -3.00
C VAL A 423 19.14 9.18 -1.90
N TYR A 424 18.67 8.62 -0.79
CA TYR A 424 18.42 9.34 0.43
C TYR A 424 19.18 8.67 1.59
N ARG A 425 19.89 9.42 2.38
CA ARG A 425 20.72 8.89 3.50
C ARG A 425 21.54 7.64 3.14
N GLY A 426 22.17 7.64 1.95
CA GLY A 426 22.97 6.52 1.45
C GLY A 426 22.18 5.31 0.93
N ASN A 427 20.84 5.30 1.02
CA ASN A 427 20.00 4.23 0.53
C ASN A 427 19.48 4.56 -0.87
N PRO A 428 19.73 3.70 -1.88
CA PRO A 428 19.17 3.88 -3.19
C PRO A 428 17.66 3.61 -3.18
N PHE A 429 16.93 4.40 -3.96
CA PHE A 429 15.50 4.24 -4.19
C PHE A 429 15.13 4.70 -5.59
N LEU A 430 13.97 4.28 -6.06
CA LEU A 430 13.33 4.82 -7.25
C LEU A 430 11.82 4.96 -7.06
N ILE A 431 11.23 5.84 -7.86
CA ILE A 431 9.79 6.09 -7.88
C ILE A 431 9.23 5.71 -9.26
N GLU A 432 8.17 4.93 -9.25
CA GLU A 432 7.37 4.57 -10.41
C GLU A 432 5.95 5.06 -10.22
N VAL A 433 5.35 5.57 -11.27
CA VAL A 433 3.97 6.05 -11.24
C VAL A 433 3.22 5.49 -12.44
N GLY A 434 2.07 4.87 -12.18
CA GLY A 434 1.07 4.52 -13.17
C GLY A 434 -0.16 5.41 -13.02
N LEU A 435 -0.88 5.65 -14.10
CA LEU A 435 -2.11 6.43 -14.09
C LEU A 435 -3.11 5.79 -15.04
N ALA A 436 -4.34 5.61 -14.56
CA ALA A 436 -5.51 5.27 -15.35
C ALA A 436 -6.51 6.43 -15.31
N PHE A 437 -7.12 6.74 -16.44
CA PHE A 437 -8.17 7.76 -16.56
C PHE A 437 -9.40 7.16 -17.21
N GLY A 438 -10.58 7.50 -16.71
CA GLY A 438 -11.85 6.94 -17.17
C GLY A 438 -12.26 5.69 -16.38
N GLY A 439 -13.36 5.07 -16.78
CA GLY A 439 -13.92 3.89 -16.13
C GLY A 439 -14.99 4.20 -15.08
N ALA A 440 -15.83 3.21 -14.82
CA ALA A 440 -16.89 3.31 -13.84
C ALA A 440 -16.29 3.29 -12.40
N PRO A 441 -16.82 4.11 -11.49
CA PRO A 441 -16.38 4.12 -10.09
C PRO A 441 -16.65 2.77 -9.40
N SER A 442 -15.84 2.40 -8.42
CA SER A 442 -15.95 1.15 -7.66
C SER A 442 -17.32 0.95 -7.01
N ILE A 443 -17.98 2.05 -6.63
CA ILE A 443 -19.31 2.04 -6.02
C ILE A 443 -20.39 1.43 -6.94
N GLN A 444 -20.23 1.49 -8.26
CA GLN A 444 -21.17 0.88 -9.20
C GLN A 444 -21.02 -0.65 -9.34
N LYS A 445 -20.01 -1.23 -8.72
CA LYS A 445 -19.80 -2.69 -8.65
C LYS A 445 -20.39 -3.32 -7.38
N VAL A 446 -20.93 -2.52 -6.47
CA VAL A 446 -21.44 -2.97 -5.18
C VAL A 446 -22.77 -3.68 -5.38
N THR A 447 -22.90 -4.89 -4.84
CA THR A 447 -24.17 -5.64 -4.81
C THR A 447 -25.07 -5.14 -3.69
N LEU A 448 -26.37 -5.39 -3.77
CA LEU A 448 -27.33 -5.01 -2.71
C LEU A 448 -27.00 -5.70 -1.37
N GLU A 449 -26.58 -6.95 -1.43
CA GLU A 449 -26.18 -7.74 -0.26
C GLU A 449 -24.91 -7.15 0.37
N GLY A 450 -23.86 -6.87 -0.44
CA GLY A 450 -22.63 -6.24 0.02
C GLY A 450 -22.85 -4.84 0.60
N LEU A 451 -23.79 -4.06 0.04
CA LEU A 451 -24.18 -2.77 0.62
C LEU A 451 -24.85 -2.94 1.98
N THR A 452 -25.78 -3.89 2.08
CA THR A 452 -26.50 -4.16 3.34
C THR A 452 -25.55 -4.54 4.48
N GLU A 453 -24.60 -5.41 4.17
CA GLU A 453 -23.55 -5.83 5.12
C GLU A 453 -22.66 -4.66 5.51
N SER A 454 -22.15 -3.90 4.54
CA SER A 454 -21.27 -2.75 4.78
C SER A 454 -21.96 -1.66 5.60
N LEU A 455 -23.25 -1.43 5.42
CA LEU A 455 -24.05 -0.50 6.23
C LEU A 455 -24.20 -0.96 7.68
N GLY A 456 -24.46 -2.27 7.88
CA GLY A 456 -24.60 -2.87 9.21
C GLY A 456 -23.31 -2.84 10.03
N GLU A 457 -22.16 -2.97 9.37
CA GLU A 457 -20.83 -3.00 9.97
C GLU A 457 -20.15 -1.63 10.10
N SER A 458 -20.73 -0.58 9.54
CA SER A 458 -20.12 0.73 9.48
C SER A 458 -20.05 1.43 10.83
N ASP A 459 -18.89 1.93 11.21
CA ASP A 459 -18.68 2.83 12.36
C ASP A 459 -19.01 4.30 12.03
N ALA A 460 -19.42 4.59 10.79
CA ALA A 460 -19.74 5.94 10.36
C ALA A 460 -21.02 6.45 11.05
N ARG A 461 -20.97 7.69 11.54
CA ARG A 461 -22.10 8.32 12.23
C ARG A 461 -23.19 8.79 11.26
N THR A 462 -22.83 9.05 10.01
CA THR A 462 -23.72 9.59 8.99
C THR A 462 -23.58 8.83 7.67
N LEU A 463 -24.66 8.79 6.89
CA LEU A 463 -24.67 8.16 5.58
C LEU A 463 -23.63 8.79 4.61
N ARG A 464 -23.49 10.12 4.67
CA ARG A 464 -22.46 10.84 3.91
C ARG A 464 -21.04 10.36 4.26
N GLN A 465 -20.74 10.23 5.56
CA GLN A 465 -19.45 9.77 6.04
C GLN A 465 -19.21 8.30 5.64
N PHE A 466 -20.25 7.48 5.68
CA PHE A 466 -20.21 6.09 5.23
C PHE A 466 -19.78 6.02 3.75
N LEU A 467 -20.46 6.72 2.84
CA LEU A 467 -20.15 6.70 1.42
C LEU A 467 -18.71 7.15 1.13
N ILE A 468 -18.24 8.23 1.78
CA ILE A 468 -16.87 8.75 1.62
C ILE A 468 -15.81 7.77 2.15
N ASN A 469 -16.09 7.10 3.26
CA ASN A 469 -15.10 6.24 3.92
C ASN A 469 -15.05 4.83 3.34
N SER A 470 -16.19 4.32 2.84
CA SER A 470 -16.31 2.93 2.39
C SER A 470 -15.98 2.73 0.91
N TYR A 471 -16.10 3.79 0.09
CA TYR A 471 -15.91 3.68 -1.36
C TYR A 471 -14.85 4.64 -1.88
N ASP A 472 -13.91 4.10 -2.65
CA ASP A 472 -12.87 4.90 -3.30
C ASP A 472 -13.44 5.76 -4.43
N GLY A 473 -12.88 6.95 -4.59
CA GLY A 473 -13.32 7.90 -5.61
C GLY A 473 -14.58 8.69 -5.23
N ILE A 474 -15.22 8.40 -4.10
CA ILE A 474 -16.39 9.15 -3.64
C ILE A 474 -15.95 10.32 -2.76
N GLY A 475 -16.02 11.52 -3.34
CA GLY A 475 -15.85 12.78 -2.60
C GLY A 475 -17.15 13.27 -1.98
N SER A 476 -17.07 14.43 -1.30
CA SER A 476 -18.24 15.05 -0.66
C SER A 476 -19.39 15.33 -1.62
N GLU A 477 -19.08 15.86 -2.80
CA GLU A 477 -20.08 16.19 -3.82
C GLU A 477 -20.76 14.95 -4.40
N ALA A 478 -19.98 13.88 -4.67
CA ALA A 478 -20.53 12.62 -5.15
C ALA A 478 -21.43 11.95 -4.09
N ALA A 479 -21.02 11.96 -2.83
CA ALA A 479 -21.83 11.45 -1.74
C ALA A 479 -23.14 12.23 -1.58
N ASP A 480 -23.10 13.56 -1.69
CA ASP A 480 -24.29 14.40 -1.59
C ASP A 480 -25.26 14.15 -2.77
N LYS A 481 -24.76 13.99 -4.01
CA LYS A 481 -25.57 13.62 -5.19
C LYS A 481 -26.25 12.25 -5.03
N ILE A 482 -25.53 11.24 -4.53
CA ILE A 482 -26.11 9.91 -4.29
C ILE A 482 -27.21 9.96 -3.23
N ILE A 483 -27.00 10.71 -2.15
CA ILE A 483 -27.96 10.84 -1.06
C ILE A 483 -29.21 11.60 -1.54
N GLU A 484 -29.03 12.65 -2.31
CA GLU A 484 -30.13 13.43 -2.91
C GLU A 484 -30.99 12.55 -3.84
N GLU A 485 -30.35 11.80 -4.75
CA GLU A 485 -31.04 10.87 -5.65
C GLU A 485 -31.78 9.76 -4.90
N SER A 486 -31.18 9.24 -3.81
CA SER A 486 -31.80 8.22 -2.96
C SER A 486 -32.94 8.75 -2.10
N LYS A 487 -33.13 10.09 -2.03
CA LYS A 487 -34.10 10.79 -1.18
C LYS A 487 -33.91 10.50 0.32
N LEU A 488 -32.68 10.19 0.74
CA LEU A 488 -32.33 9.92 2.15
C LEU A 488 -31.71 11.16 2.80
N GLY A 489 -31.66 11.16 4.13
CA GLY A 489 -31.06 12.25 4.89
C GLY A 489 -29.54 12.11 5.00
N THR A 490 -28.77 13.17 4.72
CA THR A 490 -27.29 13.18 4.81
C THR A 490 -26.74 12.83 6.20
N ARG A 491 -27.50 13.12 7.26
CA ARG A 491 -27.15 12.85 8.66
C ARG A 491 -27.73 11.55 9.20
N GLN A 492 -28.45 10.79 8.39
CA GLN A 492 -29.03 9.51 8.78
C GLN A 492 -27.93 8.51 9.13
N SER A 493 -28.13 7.68 10.17
CA SER A 493 -27.17 6.64 10.55
C SER A 493 -27.23 5.49 9.55
N PRO A 494 -26.10 5.00 9.04
CA PRO A 494 -26.04 3.86 8.12
C PRO A 494 -26.73 2.62 8.68
N GLN A 495 -26.51 2.30 9.95
CA GLN A 495 -27.03 1.10 10.63
C GLN A 495 -28.56 1.12 10.88
N ARG A 496 -29.23 2.26 10.68
CA ARG A 496 -30.66 2.43 10.93
C ARG A 496 -31.50 2.49 9.66
N LEU A 497 -30.93 2.20 8.52
CA LEU A 497 -31.64 2.13 7.25
C LEU A 497 -32.50 0.87 7.21
N ASP A 498 -33.77 1.03 6.79
CA ASP A 498 -34.64 -0.12 6.50
C ASP A 498 -34.32 -0.72 5.12
N LYS A 499 -34.85 -1.91 4.83
CA LYS A 499 -34.60 -2.62 3.57
C LYS A 499 -34.94 -1.78 2.34
N LYS A 500 -36.05 -1.04 2.36
CA LYS A 500 -36.48 -0.17 1.26
C LYS A 500 -35.52 1.00 1.04
N GLN A 501 -35.02 1.59 2.12
CA GLN A 501 -34.04 2.66 2.10
C GLN A 501 -32.69 2.16 1.54
N ILE A 502 -32.28 0.96 1.87
CA ILE A 502 -31.07 0.32 1.33
C ILE A 502 -31.21 0.07 -0.16
N GLU A 503 -32.38 -0.44 -0.63
CA GLU A 503 -32.67 -0.61 -2.04
C GLU A 503 -32.65 0.74 -2.80
N GLN A 504 -33.23 1.80 -2.23
CA GLN A 504 -33.18 3.13 -2.80
C GLN A 504 -31.76 3.68 -2.89
N LEU A 505 -30.96 3.49 -1.85
CA LEU A 505 -29.54 3.89 -1.84
C LEU A 505 -28.75 3.14 -2.91
N HIS A 506 -28.94 1.82 -2.99
CA HIS A 506 -28.30 0.98 -4.00
C HIS A 506 -28.65 1.42 -5.42
N ALA A 507 -29.93 1.66 -5.71
CA ALA A 507 -30.38 2.17 -6.99
C ALA A 507 -29.74 3.52 -7.34
N ALA A 508 -29.68 4.45 -6.38
CA ALA A 508 -29.03 5.74 -6.56
C ALA A 508 -27.52 5.61 -6.80
N MET A 509 -26.82 4.69 -6.12
CA MET A 509 -25.40 4.42 -6.36
C MET A 509 -25.11 3.95 -7.78
N HIS A 510 -26.07 3.28 -8.43
CA HIS A 510 -25.92 2.79 -9.80
C HIS A 510 -26.43 3.78 -10.85
N SER A 511 -27.42 4.64 -10.55
CA SER A 511 -28.03 5.58 -11.50
C SER A 511 -27.29 6.90 -11.63
N VAL A 512 -26.67 7.36 -10.54
CA VAL A 512 -26.01 8.68 -10.52
C VAL A 512 -24.76 8.69 -11.39
N ASN A 513 -24.68 9.66 -12.31
CA ASN A 513 -23.45 9.89 -13.06
C ASN A 513 -22.42 10.60 -12.18
N LEU A 514 -21.44 9.84 -11.73
CA LEU A 514 -20.42 10.30 -10.79
C LEU A 514 -19.16 10.87 -11.46
N THR A 515 -19.10 10.91 -12.80
CA THR A 515 -17.91 11.35 -13.55
C THR A 515 -17.42 12.75 -13.16
N GLU A 516 -18.32 13.64 -12.77
CA GLU A 516 -17.99 15.04 -12.39
C GLU A 516 -17.67 15.23 -10.90
N GLY A 517 -17.99 14.25 -10.05
CA GLY A 517 -17.81 14.37 -8.58
C GLY A 517 -16.78 13.40 -8.01
N GLN A 518 -16.14 12.59 -8.84
CA GLN A 518 -15.13 11.65 -8.39
C GLN A 518 -13.89 12.36 -7.89
N THR A 519 -13.32 11.86 -6.78
CA THR A 519 -12.00 12.25 -6.31
C THR A 519 -10.97 11.25 -6.80
N MET A 520 -9.81 11.73 -7.24
CA MET A 520 -8.69 10.87 -7.66
C MET A 520 -8.39 9.81 -6.62
N GLN A 521 -8.36 8.54 -7.04
CA GLN A 521 -7.92 7.42 -6.23
C GLN A 521 -6.39 7.35 -6.22
N VAL A 522 -5.78 7.12 -5.05
CA VAL A 522 -4.34 7.02 -4.90
C VAL A 522 -3.95 5.64 -4.36
N LEU A 523 -3.43 4.79 -5.22
CA LEU A 523 -2.87 3.49 -4.87
C LEU A 523 -1.40 3.68 -4.50
N ARG A 524 -1.03 3.29 -3.28
CA ARG A 524 0.29 3.55 -2.69
C ARG A 524 1.01 2.24 -2.45
N TYR A 525 2.25 2.14 -2.91
CA TYR A 525 3.06 0.93 -2.78
C TYR A 525 4.47 1.22 -2.32
N ALA A 526 5.01 0.31 -1.52
CA ALA A 526 6.41 0.26 -1.16
C ALA A 526 6.94 -1.17 -1.35
N ASN A 527 8.00 -1.34 -2.13
CA ASN A 527 8.56 -2.66 -2.47
C ASN A 527 7.48 -3.65 -2.92
N ARG A 528 6.55 -3.19 -3.79
CA ARG A 528 5.40 -3.91 -4.35
C ARG A 528 4.31 -4.30 -3.34
N VAL A 529 4.38 -3.79 -2.11
CA VAL A 529 3.37 -4.03 -1.07
C VAL A 529 2.40 -2.84 -1.01
N PRO A 530 1.08 -3.08 -1.05
CA PRO A 530 0.09 -2.02 -0.88
C PRO A 530 0.14 -1.38 0.50
N LEU A 531 -0.05 -0.05 0.57
CA LEU A 531 -0.12 0.74 1.79
C LEU A 531 -1.56 1.23 2.00
N GLN A 532 -2.35 0.53 2.82
CA GLN A 532 -3.79 0.78 2.92
C GLN A 532 -4.19 1.83 3.95
N PHE A 533 -3.46 1.95 5.08
CA PHE A 533 -3.81 2.87 6.17
C PHE A 533 -2.96 4.13 6.17
N GLN A 534 -3.31 5.10 7.03
CA GLN A 534 -2.57 6.36 7.25
C GLN A 534 -2.26 7.16 5.95
N ALA A 535 -3.20 7.19 5.02
CA ALA A 535 -3.01 7.87 3.73
C ALA A 535 -2.58 9.35 3.89
N ALA A 536 -3.19 10.08 4.82
CA ALA A 536 -2.90 11.50 5.03
C ALA A 536 -1.47 11.78 5.53
N ALA A 537 -0.89 10.84 6.30
CA ALA A 537 0.48 10.95 6.80
C ALA A 537 1.55 10.52 5.78
N CYS A 538 1.16 9.87 4.68
CA CYS A 538 2.07 9.31 3.71
C CYS A 538 2.61 10.37 2.73
N ALA A 539 3.93 10.38 2.52
CA ALA A 539 4.60 11.25 1.57
C ALA A 539 4.05 11.12 0.14
N ILE A 540 3.59 9.94 -0.27
CA ILE A 540 2.98 9.70 -1.58
C ILE A 540 1.70 10.52 -1.72
N THR A 541 0.75 10.39 -0.79
CA THR A 541 -0.52 11.13 -0.84
C THR A 541 -0.28 12.63 -0.78
N GLN A 542 0.63 13.08 0.10
CA GLN A 542 1.02 14.49 0.19
C GLN A 542 1.62 15.00 -1.12
N GLY A 543 2.47 14.20 -1.79
CA GLY A 543 3.03 14.53 -3.10
C GLY A 543 1.96 14.68 -4.18
N VAL A 544 0.95 13.80 -4.20
CA VAL A 544 -0.19 13.88 -5.13
C VAL A 544 -1.02 15.15 -4.85
N MET A 545 -1.32 15.46 -3.58
CA MET A 545 -2.08 16.67 -3.21
C MET A 545 -1.34 17.97 -3.54
N GLN A 546 -0.01 17.98 -3.41
CA GLN A 546 0.84 19.16 -3.68
C GLN A 546 1.12 19.37 -5.17
N ASN A 547 0.94 18.35 -6.02
CA ASN A 547 1.15 18.47 -7.46
C ASN A 547 0.05 19.33 -8.08
N ASN A 548 0.40 20.20 -9.04
CA ASN A 548 -0.56 21.08 -9.72
C ASN A 548 -1.28 20.35 -10.87
N TRP A 549 -2.34 19.63 -10.55
CA TRP A 549 -3.10 18.87 -11.53
C TRP A 549 -3.96 19.74 -12.46
N ARG A 550 -4.24 20.99 -12.08
CA ARG A 550 -4.97 21.95 -12.93
C ARG A 550 -4.25 22.20 -14.25
N SER A 551 -2.91 22.22 -14.23
CA SER A 551 -2.11 22.40 -15.45
C SER A 551 -2.22 21.22 -16.43
N TYR A 552 -2.82 20.11 -16.01
CA TYR A 552 -3.05 18.92 -16.83
C TYR A 552 -4.53 18.68 -17.15
N GLY A 553 -5.42 19.64 -16.84
CA GLY A 553 -6.83 19.58 -17.19
C GLY A 553 -7.75 18.98 -16.13
N LEU A 554 -7.28 18.73 -14.89
CA LEU A 554 -8.11 18.26 -13.80
C LEU A 554 -8.52 19.42 -12.86
N SER A 555 -9.72 19.35 -12.31
CA SER A 555 -10.14 20.27 -11.24
C SER A 555 -9.44 19.90 -9.93
N GLN A 556 -8.97 20.89 -9.17
CA GLN A 556 -8.33 20.66 -7.87
C GLN A 556 -8.50 21.86 -6.95
N SER A 557 -9.00 21.64 -5.76
CA SER A 557 -8.99 22.63 -4.67
C SER A 557 -7.63 22.61 -3.96
N ARG A 558 -7.22 23.74 -3.39
CA ARG A 558 -5.91 23.89 -2.74
C ARG A 558 -5.77 22.87 -1.60
N GLY A 559 -4.69 22.06 -1.65
CA GLY A 559 -4.40 21.06 -0.62
C GLY A 559 -5.35 19.86 -0.59
N GLN A 560 -6.13 19.65 -1.64
CA GLN A 560 -7.02 18.50 -1.80
C GLN A 560 -6.55 17.62 -2.96
N LEU A 561 -7.02 16.39 -2.99
CA LEU A 561 -6.87 15.53 -4.16
C LEU A 561 -7.65 16.13 -5.35
N PRO A 562 -7.15 15.96 -6.58
CA PRO A 562 -7.88 16.42 -7.76
C PRO A 562 -9.18 15.66 -7.95
N GLN A 563 -10.14 16.31 -8.62
CA GLN A 563 -11.41 15.72 -9.03
C GLN A 563 -11.29 15.15 -10.46
N GLY A 564 -11.95 14.05 -10.70
CA GLY A 564 -12.01 13.36 -11.99
C GLY A 564 -11.87 11.84 -11.84
N PRO A 565 -12.25 11.07 -12.86
CA PRO A 565 -12.16 9.61 -12.90
C PRO A 565 -10.70 9.17 -13.11
N VAL A 566 -9.85 9.43 -12.13
CA VAL A 566 -8.42 9.17 -12.21
C VAL A 566 -7.99 8.26 -11.08
N THR A 567 -7.32 7.17 -11.41
CA THR A 567 -6.57 6.34 -10.46
C THR A 567 -5.09 6.55 -10.71
N VAL A 568 -4.36 6.97 -9.67
CA VAL A 568 -2.90 7.08 -9.71
C VAL A 568 -2.27 6.03 -8.80
N MET A 569 -1.42 5.20 -9.36
CA MET A 569 -0.59 4.23 -8.66
C MET A 569 0.80 4.84 -8.45
N VAL A 570 1.30 4.84 -7.23
CA VAL A 570 2.68 5.27 -6.93
C VAL A 570 3.41 4.17 -6.17
N HIS A 571 4.52 3.73 -6.74
CA HIS A 571 5.38 2.70 -6.17
C HIS A 571 6.76 3.29 -5.82
N MET A 572 7.21 3.05 -4.59
CA MET A 572 8.57 3.31 -4.15
C MET A 572 9.31 1.99 -3.98
N ALA A 573 10.37 1.78 -4.75
CA ALA A 573 11.30 0.67 -4.57
C ALA A 573 12.56 1.15 -3.85
N SER A 574 12.96 0.48 -2.76
CA SER A 574 14.15 0.84 -1.99
C SER A 574 14.69 -0.35 -1.21
N VAL A 575 15.99 -0.34 -0.92
CA VAL A 575 16.61 -1.29 0.03
C VAL A 575 16.12 -1.07 1.46
N TRP A 576 15.76 0.18 1.79
CA TRP A 576 15.25 0.58 3.08
C TRP A 576 14.17 1.65 2.91
N VAL A 577 12.92 1.22 2.99
CA VAL A 577 11.78 2.15 2.91
C VAL A 577 11.63 2.87 4.25
N PRO A 578 11.61 4.22 4.27
CA PRO A 578 11.45 4.98 5.51
C PRO A 578 9.98 5.01 5.94
N PHE A 579 9.50 3.92 6.53
CA PHE A 579 8.15 3.89 7.09
C PHE A 579 8.01 4.78 8.32
N THR A 580 6.82 5.32 8.54
CA THR A 580 6.49 6.12 9.73
C THR A 580 6.23 5.27 10.98
N SER A 581 5.90 3.98 10.78
CA SER A 581 5.62 2.99 11.83
C SER A 581 5.98 1.58 11.36
N GLU A 582 6.12 0.66 12.31
CA GLU A 582 6.44 -0.74 12.08
C GLU A 582 5.34 -1.49 11.29
N SER A 583 4.08 -1.01 11.35
CA SER A 583 2.96 -1.54 10.56
C SER A 583 3.06 -1.24 9.05
N LYS A 584 4.10 -0.53 8.60
CA LYS A 584 4.39 -0.22 7.18
C LYS A 584 3.22 0.45 6.45
N GLU A 585 2.52 1.41 7.10
CA GLU A 585 1.29 2.02 6.56
C GLU A 585 1.55 3.29 5.75
N ALA A 586 2.64 4.01 6.04
CA ALA A 586 2.96 5.28 5.41
C ALA A 586 4.47 5.51 5.28
N ILE A 587 4.87 6.23 4.24
CA ILE A 587 6.25 6.61 3.95
C ILE A 587 6.51 8.02 4.48
N ALA A 588 7.64 8.20 5.18
CA ALA A 588 8.07 9.49 5.70
C ALA A 588 8.51 10.46 4.58
N GLY A 589 8.24 11.75 4.76
CA GLY A 589 8.45 12.80 3.77
C GLY A 589 9.89 13.36 3.76
N TYR A 590 10.87 12.62 3.25
CA TYR A 590 12.22 13.15 3.03
C TYR A 590 12.27 14.03 1.77
N PRO A 591 13.05 15.12 1.76
CA PRO A 591 13.13 16.06 0.64
C PRO A 591 13.49 15.39 -0.69
N GLU A 592 14.42 14.43 -0.67
CA GLU A 592 14.87 13.68 -1.85
C GLU A 592 13.72 12.83 -2.42
N ILE A 593 12.95 12.17 -1.56
CA ILE A 593 11.79 11.36 -1.93
C ILE A 593 10.69 12.25 -2.49
N GLN A 594 10.36 13.36 -1.83
CA GLN A 594 9.37 14.32 -2.30
C GLN A 594 9.72 14.94 -3.66
N LYS A 595 11.01 15.19 -3.90
CA LYS A 595 11.51 15.68 -5.20
C LYS A 595 11.22 14.68 -6.32
N GLU A 596 11.60 13.40 -6.14
CA GLU A 596 11.40 12.37 -7.17
C GLU A 596 9.92 12.02 -7.36
N LEU A 597 9.12 12.01 -6.28
CA LEU A 597 7.65 11.87 -6.35
C LEU A 597 7.04 12.97 -7.24
N ARG A 598 7.40 14.23 -6.99
CA ARG A 598 6.90 15.37 -7.78
C ARG A 598 7.26 15.22 -9.25
N LEU A 599 8.50 14.86 -9.56
CA LEU A 599 8.96 14.70 -10.94
C LEU A 599 8.25 13.54 -11.66
N ALA A 600 8.01 12.43 -10.97
CA ALA A 600 7.26 11.29 -11.51
C ALA A 600 5.79 11.66 -11.78
N LEU A 601 5.12 12.30 -10.83
CA LEU A 601 3.74 12.77 -10.98
C LEU A 601 3.58 13.79 -12.11
N GLN A 602 4.54 14.70 -12.27
CA GLN A 602 4.57 15.62 -13.41
C GLN A 602 4.74 14.90 -14.75
N ALA A 603 5.50 13.80 -14.80
CA ALA A 603 5.67 13.04 -16.04
C ALA A 603 4.36 12.41 -16.51
N VAL A 604 3.63 11.71 -15.63
CA VAL A 604 2.31 11.14 -15.96
C VAL A 604 1.25 12.22 -16.17
N GLY A 605 1.31 13.31 -15.39
CA GLY A 605 0.42 14.47 -15.57
C GLY A 605 0.51 15.08 -16.96
N ARG A 606 1.72 15.24 -17.51
CA ARG A 606 1.91 15.71 -18.90
C ARG A 606 1.29 14.73 -19.92
N LYS A 607 1.49 13.42 -19.74
CA LYS A 607 0.89 12.40 -20.61
C LYS A 607 -0.65 12.48 -20.56
N LEU A 608 -1.24 12.60 -19.36
CA LEU A 608 -2.68 12.80 -19.19
C LEU A 608 -3.17 14.10 -19.85
N GLY A 609 -2.47 15.22 -19.64
CA GLY A 609 -2.84 16.50 -20.24
C GLY A 609 -2.85 16.46 -21.77
N MET A 610 -1.90 15.76 -22.39
CA MET A 610 -1.89 15.56 -23.85
C MET A 610 -3.11 14.76 -24.30
N TYR A 611 -3.45 13.68 -23.60
CA TYR A 611 -4.65 12.87 -23.89
C TYR A 611 -5.93 13.70 -23.77
N LEU A 612 -6.12 14.40 -22.64
CA LEU A 612 -7.32 15.21 -22.41
C LEU A 612 -7.48 16.32 -23.46
N ASN A 613 -6.39 16.96 -23.86
CA ASN A 613 -6.42 17.95 -24.92
C ASN A 613 -6.81 17.34 -26.29
N ALA A 614 -6.29 16.16 -26.60
CA ALA A 614 -6.67 15.44 -27.82
C ALA A 614 -8.16 15.04 -27.79
N ARG A 615 -8.62 14.45 -26.67
CA ARG A 615 -10.03 14.08 -26.45
C ARG A 615 -10.96 15.27 -26.59
N ASN A 616 -10.62 16.39 -25.96
CA ASN A 616 -11.43 17.62 -26.03
C ASN A 616 -11.51 18.20 -27.44
N ARG A 617 -10.42 18.11 -28.25
CA ARG A 617 -10.45 18.52 -29.66
C ARG A 617 -11.41 17.64 -30.47
N VAL A 618 -11.32 16.33 -30.33
CA VAL A 618 -12.22 15.39 -31.00
C VAL A 618 -13.68 15.69 -30.64
N LYS A 619 -13.96 15.89 -29.35
CA LYS A 619 -15.32 16.25 -28.88
C LYS A 619 -15.80 17.57 -29.48
N ALA A 620 -14.98 18.62 -29.43
CA ALA A 620 -15.32 19.94 -29.97
C ALA A 620 -15.60 19.89 -31.49
N GLU A 621 -14.79 19.13 -32.26
CA GLU A 621 -15.04 18.94 -33.69
C GLU A 621 -16.27 18.09 -33.97
N GLY A 622 -16.60 17.12 -33.10
CA GLY A 622 -17.86 16.37 -33.17
C GLY A 622 -19.07 17.26 -32.95
N GLU A 623 -19.05 18.11 -31.92
CA GLU A 623 -20.10 19.10 -31.65
C GLU A 623 -20.25 20.08 -32.81
N ARG A 624 -19.14 20.57 -33.38
CA ARG A 624 -19.13 21.43 -34.54
C ARG A 624 -19.72 20.74 -35.75
N ARG A 625 -19.39 19.47 -36.02
CA ARG A 625 -20.00 18.66 -37.07
C ARG A 625 -21.51 18.53 -36.88
N SER A 626 -21.96 18.23 -35.67
CA SER A 626 -23.39 18.11 -35.35
C SER A 626 -24.17 19.40 -35.69
N VAL A 627 -23.60 20.56 -35.34
CA VAL A 627 -24.17 21.86 -35.71
C VAL A 627 -24.22 22.04 -37.22
N PHE A 628 -23.13 21.76 -37.94
CA PHE A 628 -23.11 21.86 -39.41
C PHE A 628 -24.14 20.97 -40.07
N LEU A 629 -24.23 19.71 -39.66
CA LEU A 629 -25.20 18.75 -40.25
C LEU A 629 -26.67 19.22 -40.07
N ARG A 630 -26.98 19.83 -38.92
CA ARG A 630 -28.29 20.39 -38.64
C ARG A 630 -28.66 21.51 -39.59
N TYR A 631 -27.70 22.43 -39.88
CA TYR A 631 -27.95 23.57 -40.80
C TYR A 631 -27.85 23.17 -42.30
N LEU A 632 -27.03 22.17 -42.66
CA LEU A 632 -26.88 21.76 -44.07
C LEU A 632 -28.21 21.29 -44.72
N LYS A 633 -29.04 20.62 -43.95
CA LYS A 633 -30.37 20.20 -44.43
C LYS A 633 -31.22 21.41 -44.75
N GLU A 634 -31.28 22.41 -43.88
CA GLU A 634 -32.05 23.63 -44.11
C GLU A 634 -31.50 24.46 -45.28
N VAL A 635 -30.18 24.57 -45.38
CA VAL A 635 -29.50 25.29 -46.48
C VAL A 635 -29.78 24.61 -47.82
N SER A 636 -29.69 23.27 -47.89
CA SER A 636 -29.97 22.53 -49.12
C SER A 636 -31.42 22.68 -49.58
N LEU A 637 -32.37 22.68 -48.65
CA LEU A 637 -33.79 22.93 -48.90
C LEU A 637 -34.00 24.37 -49.41
N ALA A 638 -33.48 25.37 -48.73
CA ALA A 638 -33.62 26.76 -49.12
C ALA A 638 -33.02 27.06 -50.50
N VAL A 639 -31.83 26.54 -50.80
CA VAL A 639 -31.18 26.67 -52.11
C VAL A 639 -31.99 25.94 -53.22
N GLY A 640 -32.55 24.78 -52.87
CA GLY A 640 -33.44 24.01 -53.76
C GLY A 640 -34.67 24.83 -54.15
N VAL A 641 -35.34 25.45 -53.19
CA VAL A 641 -36.54 26.29 -53.43
C VAL A 641 -36.19 27.57 -54.20
N ILE A 642 -35.09 28.25 -53.86
CA ILE A 642 -34.67 29.52 -54.52
C ILE A 642 -34.30 29.27 -56.00
N ASN A 643 -33.75 28.14 -56.35
CA ASN A 643 -33.25 27.81 -57.68
C ASN A 643 -34.11 26.80 -58.43
N ASP A 644 -35.30 26.50 -58.00
CA ASP A 644 -36.25 25.50 -58.63
C ASP A 644 -35.51 24.18 -58.91
N LEU A 645 -34.72 23.66 -58.00
CA LEU A 645 -33.98 22.41 -58.22
C LEU A 645 -34.93 21.20 -58.10
N SER A 646 -34.78 20.24 -59.01
CA SER A 646 -35.47 18.95 -58.87
C SER A 646 -34.95 18.23 -57.60
N ASP A 647 -35.77 17.39 -56.99
CA ASP A 647 -35.46 16.59 -55.80
C ASP A 647 -34.13 15.85 -55.93
N LYS A 648 -33.84 15.32 -57.13
CA LYS A 648 -32.56 14.64 -57.40
C LYS A 648 -31.36 15.59 -57.26
N LYS A 649 -31.40 16.78 -57.84
CA LYS A 649 -30.32 17.79 -57.75
C LYS A 649 -30.19 18.36 -56.35
N GLN A 650 -31.27 18.50 -55.63
CA GLN A 650 -31.28 18.92 -54.24
C GLN A 650 -30.57 17.89 -53.32
N LYS A 651 -30.83 16.59 -53.56
CA LYS A 651 -30.15 15.51 -52.86
C LYS A 651 -28.67 15.46 -53.19
N GLU A 652 -28.28 15.61 -54.46
CA GLU A 652 -26.88 15.72 -54.87
C GLU A 652 -26.15 16.91 -54.20
N LEU A 653 -26.81 18.08 -54.14
CA LEU A 653 -26.30 19.24 -53.43
C LEU A 653 -26.07 18.94 -51.94
N TYR A 654 -27.03 18.32 -51.28
CA TYR A 654 -26.92 17.92 -49.87
C TYR A 654 -25.74 16.97 -49.64
N GLU A 655 -25.55 15.94 -50.49
CA GLU A 655 -24.46 15.00 -50.42
C GLU A 655 -23.10 15.67 -50.61
N GLN A 656 -22.98 16.61 -51.55
CA GLN A 656 -21.77 17.41 -51.74
C GLN A 656 -21.44 18.27 -50.52
N LEU A 657 -22.44 18.94 -49.94
CA LEU A 657 -22.28 19.75 -48.74
C LEU A 657 -21.91 18.88 -47.55
N LEU A 658 -22.50 17.70 -47.42
CA LEU A 658 -22.19 16.72 -46.40
C LEU A 658 -20.72 16.25 -46.49
N HIS A 659 -20.24 15.96 -47.71
CA HIS A 659 -18.88 15.57 -47.95
C HIS A 659 -17.89 16.69 -47.57
N VAL A 660 -18.21 17.95 -47.91
CA VAL A 660 -17.40 19.11 -47.51
C VAL A 660 -17.40 19.28 -45.98
N ALA A 661 -18.53 19.12 -45.32
CA ALA A 661 -18.63 19.20 -43.85
C ALA A 661 -17.79 18.13 -43.16
N LYS A 662 -17.89 16.86 -43.58
CA LYS A 662 -17.09 15.74 -43.07
C LYS A 662 -15.59 16.01 -43.27
N ARG A 663 -15.19 16.45 -44.46
CA ARG A 663 -13.77 16.80 -44.73
C ARG A 663 -13.23 17.96 -43.82
N LYS A 664 -14.05 18.99 -43.60
CA LYS A 664 -13.73 20.14 -42.78
C LYS A 664 -13.65 19.81 -41.26
N THR A 665 -14.34 18.77 -40.82
CA THR A 665 -14.40 18.28 -39.46
C THR A 665 -13.80 16.86 -39.31
N ALA A 666 -12.79 16.53 -40.12
CA ALA A 666 -12.18 15.19 -40.15
C ALA A 666 -11.59 14.75 -38.80
N GLU A 667 -11.20 15.72 -37.95
CA GLU A 667 -10.69 15.40 -36.58
C GLU A 667 -11.77 14.76 -35.69
N ALA A 668 -13.08 14.93 -35.98
CA ALA A 668 -14.15 14.28 -35.26
C ALA A 668 -14.15 12.74 -35.42
N ASP A 669 -13.56 12.22 -36.51
CA ASP A 669 -13.47 10.77 -36.78
C ASP A 669 -12.16 10.16 -36.15
N THR A 670 -11.36 10.95 -35.44
CA THR A 670 -10.13 10.48 -34.85
C THR A 670 -10.44 9.56 -33.68
N LYS A 671 -10.04 8.29 -33.79
CA LYS A 671 -10.03 7.33 -32.67
C LYS A 671 -8.71 7.45 -31.93
N LEU A 672 -8.76 7.36 -30.60
CA LEU A 672 -7.59 7.32 -29.75
C LEU A 672 -7.46 5.94 -29.13
N ASP A 673 -6.23 5.38 -29.08
CA ASP A 673 -5.96 4.13 -28.36
C ASP A 673 -5.89 4.40 -26.83
N ASP A 674 -5.72 3.33 -26.06
CA ASP A 674 -5.58 3.34 -24.61
C ASP A 674 -4.34 4.13 -24.11
N ARG A 675 -3.43 4.49 -25.02
CA ARG A 675 -2.25 5.34 -24.79
C ARG A 675 -2.42 6.77 -25.28
N GLY A 676 -3.61 7.11 -25.80
CA GLY A 676 -3.93 8.43 -26.34
C GLY A 676 -3.32 8.75 -27.71
N LYS A 677 -2.85 7.74 -28.45
CA LYS A 677 -2.36 7.92 -29.83
C LYS A 677 -3.52 7.80 -30.81
N LYS A 678 -3.40 8.51 -31.95
CA LYS A 678 -4.35 8.37 -33.06
C LYS A 678 -4.19 7.00 -33.69
N VAL A 679 -5.28 6.24 -33.76
CA VAL A 679 -5.33 4.93 -34.41
C VAL A 679 -5.48 5.15 -35.91
N LYS A 680 -4.63 4.52 -36.74
CA LYS A 680 -4.79 4.48 -38.19
C LYS A 680 -5.86 3.48 -38.55
N GLU A 681 -6.63 3.70 -39.59
CA GLU A 681 -7.73 2.82 -40.03
C GLU A 681 -7.31 1.36 -40.29
N GLU A 682 -6.04 1.15 -40.72
CA GLU A 682 -5.47 -0.19 -40.97
C GLU A 682 -5.18 -0.97 -39.67
N GLU A 683 -4.93 -0.30 -38.55
CA GLU A 683 -4.67 -0.92 -37.25
C GLU A 683 -5.96 -1.19 -36.45
N SER A 684 -7.09 -0.60 -36.84
CA SER A 684 -8.37 -0.75 -36.10
C SER A 684 -8.98 -2.15 -36.22
N ALA A 685 -8.53 -2.99 -37.16
CA ALA A 685 -8.95 -4.38 -37.31
C ALA A 685 -8.23 -5.37 -36.37
N GLU A 686 -7.08 -5.01 -35.81
CA GLU A 686 -6.29 -5.88 -34.92
C GLU A 686 -6.50 -5.60 -33.42
N PHE A 687 -7.00 -4.40 -33.08
CA PHE A 687 -7.29 -4.07 -31.68
C PHE A 687 -8.77 -4.35 -31.43
N GLY A 688 -9.08 -5.52 -30.85
CA GLY A 688 -10.40 -5.86 -30.35
C GLY A 688 -10.97 -4.78 -29.40
N GLU A 689 -12.12 -4.98 -28.83
CA GLU A 689 -13.04 -4.15 -28.04
C GLU A 689 -12.51 -2.91 -27.26
N ASN A 690 -11.21 -2.59 -27.29
CA ASN A 690 -10.54 -1.51 -26.54
C ASN A 690 -10.30 -0.22 -27.34
N VAL A 691 -10.85 -0.10 -28.54
CA VAL A 691 -10.75 1.15 -29.31
C VAL A 691 -11.86 2.10 -28.90
N LEU A 692 -11.49 3.24 -28.33
CA LEU A 692 -12.44 4.25 -27.89
C LEU A 692 -13.10 4.90 -29.10
N ILE A 693 -14.34 4.55 -29.36
CA ILE A 693 -15.22 5.31 -30.24
C ILE A 693 -15.77 6.44 -29.41
N VAL A 694 -15.29 7.66 -29.61
CA VAL A 694 -15.96 8.84 -29.05
C VAL A 694 -17.27 8.99 -29.82
N ALA A 695 -18.33 8.28 -29.35
CA ALA A 695 -19.66 8.50 -29.83
C ALA A 695 -20.02 9.96 -29.50
N THR A 696 -20.24 10.75 -30.52
CA THR A 696 -20.99 11.99 -30.35
C THR A 696 -22.44 11.57 -30.13
N ASP A 697 -23.14 12.13 -29.14
CA ASP A 697 -24.57 11.90 -28.84
C ASP A 697 -25.52 12.27 -29.97
N SER A 698 -25.06 12.20 -31.22
CA SER A 698 -25.83 12.58 -32.41
C SER A 698 -26.62 11.43 -33.04
N ASP A 699 -26.56 10.20 -32.53
CA ASP A 699 -27.31 9.04 -33.02
C ASP A 699 -28.51 8.67 -32.13
N SER A 700 -29.11 9.60 -31.42
CA SER A 700 -30.49 9.43 -30.96
C SER A 700 -31.41 9.58 -32.19
N PRO A 701 -32.15 8.55 -32.59
CA PRO A 701 -33.12 8.71 -33.64
C PRO A 701 -34.13 9.74 -33.16
N ALA A 702 -34.28 10.81 -33.92
CA ALA A 702 -35.38 11.74 -33.75
C ALA A 702 -36.67 10.88 -33.90
N GLY A 703 -37.28 10.63 -32.72
CA GLY A 703 -38.60 10.01 -32.67
C GLY A 703 -39.59 10.78 -33.52
N ALA A 704 -40.42 10.04 -34.23
CA ALA A 704 -41.49 10.50 -35.07
C ALA A 704 -42.46 11.45 -34.40
#